data_22c5dff5588fc7e7d51e3ee474e7db6d
#
_entry.id   22c5dff5588fc7e7d51e3ee474e7db6d
#
_cell.length_a   1.000
_cell.length_b   1.000
_cell.length_c   1.000
_cell.angle_alpha   90.00
_cell.angle_beta   90.00
_cell.angle_gamma   90.00
#
_symmetry.space_group_name_H-M   'P 1'
#
loop_
_entity.id
_entity.type
_entity.pdbx_description
1 polymer ?
#
loop_
_entity_poly.entity_id
_entity_poly.type
_entity_poly.pdbx_seq_one_letter_code
_entity_poly.pdbx_strand_id
1 'polypeptide(L)'
;MSDHDGRRSFLAHTIRRLSVPLVLLWLALAAVTNIAVPNLEAVAEAHTVGMSSNDAPSLQAMKRMGKLFHEFDSDNSAMVLLEGDKPLGDDAHRFYATVVRKLEADIKHVQHVQDFWGDPLTAAGSQSNDGKAAYVQVYLSGNQGQSLATESVNAVRAIVDHTPPPPGVKAYVTGLGPVISDQFSAGQKSLLKVTLITGLVILVMLFSLYRSVVTVALVLAVVLIEVACARGIVAVLGNYGIIELSTFSVNILTLLAIAAGTDYAIFVVGRYHEARQAGEDREAAYYTMSHGTAHVILGSGLTIAGAVFCLGFTRSPYFQSMGIPGVVGMLTAVAAALTLAPAVLTVASFFGFLDPKRAMRTRVWRRIGTAIVRWPGPILVVTCGVALVGLLALSGYQTSYDAKAYMPSSVPAKVGYAAAERHFSPARLNPELLMIEADHDLRDPADMINLERVAKAVFHTPGIARVQSMTRPLGTPIDHTSLAFQISAGNVGQIQNLHYQKERAEDLLKQADLLRNTINILNRQYALQKELAAATHAETQNFHDTIATTNDLRDKIANFDDFFRPIRSYFYWERHCYDIPVCSALRNVFDALDGIDKLSEQFQNLTASLDKLDAGQQQLLTLLPPQIADQEKNLELTLSSYATNFGINAQTRASTDNATALGQAYDAAKNDDSFYLPPEAFDNPEFKRGLKLFLSPDGRAARMIVSHEGDPATPEGISHVDPIKKAAHEAVKGTPLADAHIYLAGTAATYKDIHDMANYDLMIAGLAALSLILLIMLFITRSLVAAVVIVGTVALSLGTSFGLSVLVWQDLLGIKLYWVVLALSVIILLAVGSDYNLLLISRFKEEIHAGLKTGIIRAMAGSGSVVTSAGLVFAATMASFMFSSLVILGQVGTTIGLGLLFDTLIVRSFMTPSIATLLGRWFWWPQRVRPRPASQMLRPYGPRPAVRQLLLWEDGDPAVTSQSA
;
A
#
# COMPACT_ATOMS: atom_id res chain seq x y z
N MET A 1 -56.39 -7.99 -28.95
CA MET A 1 -56.66 -7.16 -27.75
C MET A 1 -56.38 -7.89 -26.42
N SER A 2 -55.71 -9.04 -26.41
CA SER A 2 -55.50 -9.87 -25.16
C SER A 2 -54.04 -9.95 -24.70
N ASP A 3 -53.12 -9.20 -25.29
CA ASP A 3 -51.69 -9.28 -24.94
C ASP A 3 -51.15 -8.02 -24.18
N HIS A 4 -52.02 -7.04 -23.99
CA HIS A 4 -51.65 -5.80 -23.30
C HIS A 4 -51.75 -5.87 -21.74
N ASP A 5 -52.56 -6.75 -21.19
CA ASP A 5 -52.76 -6.83 -19.73
C ASP A 5 -51.65 -7.56 -18.99
N GLY A 6 -50.91 -8.44 -19.64
CA GLY A 6 -49.76 -9.13 -19.03
C GLY A 6 -48.50 -8.24 -18.83
N ARG A 7 -48.43 -7.04 -19.42
CA ARG A 7 -47.29 -6.12 -19.31
C ARG A 7 -47.40 -5.09 -18.20
N ARG A 8 -48.54 -4.97 -17.54
CA ARG A 8 -48.78 -4.00 -16.47
C ARG A 8 -48.32 -4.57 -15.14
N SER A 9 -47.00 -4.51 -14.84
CA SER A 9 -46.53 -4.84 -13.49
C SER A 9 -47.09 -3.81 -12.50
N PHE A 10 -47.44 -4.25 -11.28
CA PHE A 10 -47.90 -3.40 -10.19
C PHE A 10 -46.92 -2.25 -9.93
N LEU A 11 -45.61 -2.55 -9.96
CA LEU A 11 -44.56 -1.56 -9.73
C LEU A 11 -44.56 -0.47 -10.81
N ALA A 12 -44.60 -0.82 -12.09
CA ALA A 12 -44.61 0.13 -13.19
C ALA A 12 -45.82 1.05 -13.15
N HIS A 13 -47.00 0.48 -12.82
CA HIS A 13 -48.23 1.25 -12.67
C HIS A 13 -48.13 2.25 -11.51
N THR A 14 -47.61 1.83 -10.35
CA THR A 14 -47.43 2.68 -9.16
C THR A 14 -46.46 3.82 -9.44
N ILE A 15 -45.32 3.53 -10.08
CA ILE A 15 -44.32 4.56 -10.44
C ILE A 15 -44.90 5.60 -11.39
N ARG A 16 -45.67 5.15 -12.39
CA ARG A 16 -46.30 6.07 -13.33
C ARG A 16 -47.33 6.97 -12.64
N ARG A 17 -48.15 6.41 -11.74
CA ARG A 17 -49.19 7.17 -11.02
C ARG A 17 -48.61 8.16 -10.02
N LEU A 18 -47.49 7.77 -9.40
CA LEU A 18 -46.77 8.56 -8.37
C LEU A 18 -45.54 9.26 -8.92
N SER A 19 -45.49 9.51 -10.24
CA SER A 19 -44.27 10.06 -10.87
C SER A 19 -43.81 11.39 -10.28
N VAL A 20 -44.71 12.35 -10.06
CA VAL A 20 -44.36 13.64 -9.45
C VAL A 20 -43.97 13.50 -7.98
N PRO A 21 -44.74 12.80 -7.11
CA PRO A 21 -44.30 12.53 -5.73
C PRO A 21 -42.95 11.83 -5.64
N LEU A 22 -42.66 10.89 -6.55
CA LEU A 22 -41.37 10.19 -6.56
C LEU A 22 -40.19 11.11 -6.92
N VAL A 23 -40.34 11.98 -7.91
CA VAL A 23 -39.32 12.99 -8.22
C VAL A 23 -39.09 13.91 -7.03
N LEU A 24 -40.13 14.39 -6.36
CA LEU A 24 -40.03 15.21 -5.16
C LEU A 24 -39.38 14.47 -4.00
N LEU A 25 -39.68 13.17 -3.84
CA LEU A 25 -39.04 12.32 -2.82
C LEU A 25 -37.52 12.22 -3.04
N TRP A 26 -37.07 11.97 -4.26
CA TRP A 26 -35.65 11.92 -4.60
C TRP A 26 -34.95 13.25 -4.39
N LEU A 27 -35.59 14.38 -4.77
CA LEU A 27 -35.09 15.73 -4.49
C LEU A 27 -35.01 16.01 -3.00
N ALA A 28 -36.03 15.62 -2.24
CA ALA A 28 -36.02 15.76 -0.77
C ALA A 28 -34.94 14.88 -0.13
N LEU A 29 -34.76 13.65 -0.59
CA LEU A 29 -33.69 12.76 -0.11
C LEU A 29 -32.31 13.36 -0.38
N ALA A 30 -32.07 13.86 -1.60
CA ALA A 30 -30.83 14.55 -1.93
C ALA A 30 -30.60 15.78 -1.05
N ALA A 31 -31.63 16.62 -0.84
CA ALA A 31 -31.53 17.81 0.00
C ALA A 31 -31.25 17.45 1.46
N VAL A 32 -32.03 16.52 2.05
CA VAL A 32 -31.89 16.13 3.45
C VAL A 32 -30.52 15.53 3.74
N THR A 33 -30.05 14.58 2.90
CA THR A 33 -28.77 13.91 3.14
C THR A 33 -27.57 14.83 2.98
N ASN A 34 -27.64 15.86 2.13
CA ASN A 34 -26.53 16.81 1.93
C ASN A 34 -26.60 18.04 2.87
N ILE A 35 -27.74 18.28 3.54
CA ILE A 35 -27.87 19.36 4.53
C ILE A 35 -27.59 18.83 5.95
N ALA A 36 -27.99 17.58 6.24
CA ALA A 36 -27.89 16.99 7.57
C ALA A 36 -26.47 16.70 8.03
N VAL A 37 -25.52 16.51 7.12
CA VAL A 37 -24.11 16.18 7.41
C VAL A 37 -23.17 17.02 6.56
N PRO A 38 -21.90 17.19 6.98
CA PRO A 38 -20.87 17.80 6.13
C PRO A 38 -20.78 17.10 4.77
N ASN A 39 -20.21 17.78 3.78
CA ASN A 39 -20.01 17.17 2.47
C ASN A 39 -19.14 15.89 2.58
N LEU A 40 -19.33 14.98 1.64
CA LEU A 40 -18.69 13.66 1.66
C LEU A 40 -17.16 13.75 1.74
N GLU A 41 -16.56 14.76 1.11
CA GLU A 41 -15.11 14.98 1.16
C GLU A 41 -14.65 15.29 2.59
N ALA A 42 -15.33 16.18 3.29
CA ALA A 42 -15.00 16.53 4.67
C ALA A 42 -15.21 15.34 5.63
N VAL A 43 -16.26 14.53 5.42
CA VAL A 43 -16.48 13.30 6.20
C VAL A 43 -15.38 12.28 5.90
N ALA A 44 -14.98 12.12 4.65
CA ALA A 44 -13.90 11.23 4.28
C ALA A 44 -12.53 11.69 4.83
N GLU A 45 -12.29 12.99 4.90
CA GLU A 45 -11.10 13.54 5.56
C GLU A 45 -11.10 13.26 7.07
N ALA A 46 -12.25 13.36 7.73
CA ALA A 46 -12.35 13.13 9.17
C ALA A 46 -12.20 11.65 9.58
N HIS A 47 -12.59 10.72 8.70
CA HIS A 47 -12.65 9.27 8.99
C HIS A 47 -11.82 8.45 7.99
N THR A 48 -10.66 8.99 7.56
CA THR A 48 -9.77 8.29 6.61
C THR A 48 -9.07 7.10 7.24
N VAL A 49 -9.02 6.00 6.48
CA VAL A 49 -8.24 4.81 6.83
C VAL A 49 -6.78 4.95 6.41
N GLY A 50 -5.89 4.29 7.15
CA GLY A 50 -4.48 4.19 6.78
C GLY A 50 -4.27 3.37 5.49
N MET A 51 -3.14 3.61 4.82
CA MET A 51 -2.77 2.86 3.61
C MET A 51 -2.36 1.43 3.93
N SER A 52 -1.67 1.22 5.03
CA SER A 52 -1.19 -0.08 5.48
C SER A 52 -2.20 -0.75 6.41
N SER A 53 -2.33 -2.07 6.30
CA SER A 53 -3.11 -2.85 7.26
C SER A 53 -2.48 -2.78 8.64
N ASN A 54 -3.31 -2.77 9.69
CA ASN A 54 -2.80 -2.84 11.07
C ASN A 54 -1.98 -4.11 11.35
N ASP A 55 -2.20 -5.17 10.57
CA ASP A 55 -1.47 -6.44 10.67
C ASP A 55 -0.22 -6.48 9.80
N ALA A 56 0.10 -5.42 9.05
CA ALA A 56 1.29 -5.36 8.22
C ALA A 56 2.56 -5.45 9.07
N PRO A 57 3.48 -6.39 8.77
CA PRO A 57 4.70 -6.61 9.57
C PRO A 57 5.57 -5.35 9.71
N SER A 58 5.69 -4.55 8.65
CA SER A 58 6.47 -3.30 8.69
C SER A 58 5.83 -2.24 9.60
N LEU A 59 4.50 -2.11 9.58
CA LEU A 59 3.76 -1.18 10.45
C LEU A 59 3.84 -1.61 11.92
N GLN A 60 3.69 -2.92 12.18
CA GLN A 60 3.85 -3.46 13.54
C GLN A 60 5.28 -3.27 14.04
N ALA A 61 6.29 -3.51 13.18
CA ALA A 61 7.69 -3.25 13.49
C ALA A 61 7.92 -1.78 13.83
N MET A 62 7.35 -0.85 13.05
CA MET A 62 7.47 0.59 13.28
C MET A 62 6.84 0.98 14.61
N LYS A 63 5.59 0.57 14.88
CA LYS A 63 4.90 0.85 16.16
C LYS A 63 5.62 0.22 17.35
N ARG A 64 6.14 -1.02 17.21
CA ARG A 64 6.89 -1.68 18.28
C ARG A 64 8.18 -0.93 18.57
N MET A 65 8.88 -0.51 17.54
CA MET A 65 10.10 0.29 17.64
C MET A 65 9.84 1.62 18.34
N GLY A 66 8.85 2.39 17.87
CA GLY A 66 8.50 3.67 18.48
C GLY A 66 8.10 3.54 19.95
N LYS A 67 7.40 2.45 20.32
CA LYS A 67 7.03 2.18 21.72
C LYS A 67 8.24 1.84 22.59
N LEU A 68 9.17 1.01 22.10
CA LEU A 68 10.35 0.62 22.88
C LEU A 68 11.35 1.75 23.04
N PHE A 69 11.46 2.62 22.03
CA PHE A 69 12.33 3.79 22.08
C PHE A 69 11.65 5.02 22.68
N HIS A 70 10.35 4.97 22.99
CA HIS A 70 9.53 6.09 23.47
C HIS A 70 9.55 7.30 22.51
N GLU A 71 9.53 7.04 21.19
CA GLU A 71 9.69 8.06 20.15
C GLU A 71 8.38 8.38 19.44
N PHE A 72 7.65 7.34 18.96
CA PHE A 72 6.44 7.52 18.13
C PHE A 72 5.52 6.28 18.20
N ASP A 73 4.29 6.46 17.74
CA ASP A 73 3.29 5.38 17.62
C ASP A 73 2.64 5.31 16.22
N SER A 74 3.13 6.13 15.28
CA SER A 74 2.65 6.23 13.90
C SER A 74 3.71 5.77 12.89
N ASP A 75 3.28 5.58 11.63
CA ASP A 75 4.17 5.30 10.50
C ASP A 75 4.43 6.54 9.63
N ASN A 76 3.99 7.72 10.08
CA ASN A 76 4.11 8.97 9.33
C ASN A 76 5.39 9.71 9.69
N SER A 77 6.20 10.01 8.70
CA SER A 77 7.43 10.75 8.90
C SER A 77 7.64 11.82 7.83
N ALA A 78 8.30 12.89 8.21
CA ALA A 78 8.73 13.95 7.31
C ALA A 78 10.23 14.20 7.49
N MET A 79 10.85 14.75 6.49
CA MET A 79 12.22 15.21 6.52
C MET A 79 12.25 16.72 6.25
N VAL A 80 12.84 17.47 7.15
CA VAL A 80 13.14 18.89 6.91
C VAL A 80 14.57 18.97 6.42
N LEU A 81 14.72 19.37 5.17
CA LEU A 81 16.01 19.51 4.47
C LEU A 81 16.44 20.96 4.44
N LEU A 82 17.68 21.23 4.78
CA LEU A 82 18.36 22.50 4.55
C LEU A 82 19.33 22.34 3.38
N GLU A 83 19.29 23.28 2.44
CA GLU A 83 20.19 23.33 1.29
C GLU A 83 20.83 24.71 1.21
N GLY A 84 22.16 24.77 1.22
CA GLY A 84 22.94 26.01 1.09
C GLY A 84 23.66 26.12 -0.25
N ASP A 85 23.80 27.34 -0.74
CA ASP A 85 24.64 27.60 -1.91
C ASP A 85 26.14 27.34 -1.62
N LYS A 86 26.53 27.44 -0.33
CA LYS A 86 27.85 27.17 0.24
C LYS A 86 27.72 26.14 1.35
N PRO A 87 28.83 25.51 1.80
CA PRO A 87 28.80 24.66 2.99
C PRO A 87 28.11 25.35 4.17
N LEU A 88 27.23 24.59 4.87
CA LEU A 88 26.42 25.11 5.96
C LEU A 88 27.29 25.48 7.15
N GLY A 89 27.22 26.74 7.56
CA GLY A 89 27.98 27.29 8.70
C GLY A 89 27.10 27.51 9.94
N ASP A 90 27.64 28.25 10.92
CA ASP A 90 27.03 28.50 12.24
C ASP A 90 25.64 29.16 12.15
N ASP A 91 25.40 30.00 11.13
CA ASP A 91 24.08 30.62 10.91
C ASP A 91 23.02 29.56 10.54
N ALA A 92 23.40 28.58 9.71
CA ALA A 92 22.54 27.47 9.36
C ALA A 92 22.28 26.54 10.57
N HIS A 93 23.28 26.31 11.42
CA HIS A 93 23.12 25.57 12.67
C HIS A 93 22.17 26.28 13.65
N ARG A 94 22.27 27.61 13.80
CA ARG A 94 21.32 28.36 14.66
C ARG A 94 19.90 28.33 14.12
N PHE A 95 19.75 28.45 12.80
CA PHE A 95 18.45 28.30 12.14
C PHE A 95 17.87 26.90 12.38
N TYR A 96 18.68 25.88 12.14
CA TYR A 96 18.31 24.47 12.36
C TYR A 96 17.84 24.22 13.79
N ALA A 97 18.64 24.61 14.77
CA ALA A 97 18.29 24.47 16.20
C ALA A 97 16.99 25.21 16.56
N THR A 98 16.70 26.34 15.89
CA THR A 98 15.44 27.08 16.10
C THR A 98 14.26 26.33 15.50
N VAL A 99 14.41 25.73 14.32
CA VAL A 99 13.37 24.88 13.68
C VAL A 99 13.12 23.65 14.52
N VAL A 100 14.16 22.92 14.93
CA VAL A 100 14.03 21.72 15.79
C VAL A 100 13.27 22.05 17.06
N ARG A 101 13.64 23.10 17.78
CA ARG A 101 12.94 23.51 19.01
C ARG A 101 11.47 23.83 18.79
N LYS A 102 11.11 24.46 17.67
CA LYS A 102 9.71 24.75 17.33
C LYS A 102 8.94 23.47 16.98
N LEU A 103 9.59 22.52 16.31
CA LEU A 103 9.00 21.24 15.99
C LEU A 103 8.73 20.42 17.27
N GLU A 104 9.69 20.36 18.19
CA GLU A 104 9.53 19.68 19.49
C GLU A 104 8.45 20.32 20.38
N ALA A 105 8.19 21.61 20.20
CA ALA A 105 7.14 22.31 20.95
C ALA A 105 5.73 21.99 20.44
N ASP A 106 5.56 21.48 19.23
CA ASP A 106 4.26 21.10 18.64
C ASP A 106 3.91 19.64 18.93
N ILE A 107 3.64 19.33 20.17
CA ILE A 107 3.33 17.96 20.66
C ILE A 107 2.08 17.37 19.99
N LYS A 108 1.16 18.19 19.46
CA LYS A 108 -0.04 17.69 18.78
C LYS A 108 0.30 17.01 17.46
N HIS A 109 1.22 17.58 16.70
CA HIS A 109 1.48 17.18 15.32
C HIS A 109 2.83 16.44 15.17
N VAL A 110 3.78 16.69 16.07
CA VAL A 110 5.11 16.11 16.09
C VAL A 110 5.27 15.19 17.31
N GLN A 111 5.54 13.93 17.06
CA GLN A 111 5.75 12.93 18.11
C GLN A 111 7.21 12.87 18.54
N HIS A 112 8.14 12.92 17.58
CA HIS A 112 9.56 12.85 17.83
C HIS A 112 10.36 13.56 16.73
N VAL A 113 11.42 14.24 17.13
CA VAL A 113 12.39 14.85 16.22
C VAL A 113 13.72 14.12 16.38
N GLN A 114 14.17 13.47 15.30
CA GLN A 114 15.44 12.75 15.31
C GLN A 114 16.56 13.71 14.90
N ASP A 115 17.09 14.41 15.91
CA ASP A 115 18.09 15.45 15.74
C ASP A 115 19.50 14.86 15.60
N PHE A 116 19.89 14.49 14.38
CA PHE A 116 21.24 14.03 14.10
C PHE A 116 22.25 15.18 13.92
N TRP A 117 21.84 16.26 13.30
CA TRP A 117 22.79 17.34 12.93
C TRP A 117 23.10 18.29 14.09
N GLY A 118 22.23 18.33 15.07
CA GLY A 118 22.46 19.08 16.30
C GLY A 118 23.48 18.43 17.26
N ASP A 119 23.82 17.15 17.09
CA ASP A 119 24.80 16.45 17.88
C ASP A 119 26.07 16.16 17.06
N PRO A 120 27.25 16.63 17.49
CA PRO A 120 28.52 16.43 16.77
C PRO A 120 28.86 14.96 16.47
N LEU A 121 28.41 14.02 17.31
CA LEU A 121 28.65 12.58 17.12
C LEU A 121 27.87 11.98 15.97
N THR A 122 26.69 12.52 15.68
CA THR A 122 25.74 12.00 14.68
C THR A 122 25.61 12.91 13.45
N ALA A 123 26.15 14.12 13.50
CA ALA A 123 26.02 15.14 12.46
C ALA A 123 26.43 14.62 11.07
N ALA A 124 27.53 13.86 10.99
CA ALA A 124 27.99 13.23 9.75
C ALA A 124 26.95 12.27 9.13
N GLY A 125 26.00 11.74 9.95
CA GLY A 125 24.92 10.89 9.51
C GLY A 125 23.85 11.61 8.68
N SER A 126 23.63 12.90 8.96
CA SER A 126 22.58 13.72 8.33
C SER A 126 23.09 14.87 7.48
N GLN A 127 24.39 15.08 7.43
CA GLN A 127 25.04 16.08 6.57
C GLN A 127 25.50 15.43 5.26
N SER A 128 25.43 16.17 4.15
CA SER A 128 25.95 15.75 2.85
C SER A 128 27.49 15.79 2.81
N ASN A 129 28.06 14.99 1.91
CA ASN A 129 29.51 14.92 1.75
C ASN A 129 30.15 16.24 1.31
N ASP A 130 29.39 17.09 0.59
CA ASP A 130 29.80 18.42 0.15
C ASP A 130 29.56 19.50 1.22
N GLY A 131 29.01 19.14 2.37
CA GLY A 131 28.68 20.04 3.48
C GLY A 131 27.56 21.03 3.18
N LYS A 132 26.93 20.98 2.00
CA LYS A 132 25.93 21.96 1.56
C LYS A 132 24.51 21.63 1.96
N ALA A 133 24.24 20.42 2.37
CA ALA A 133 22.90 20.01 2.81
C ALA A 133 22.94 19.26 4.13
N ALA A 134 21.89 19.45 4.94
CA ALA A 134 21.65 18.69 6.14
C ALA A 134 20.14 18.45 6.30
N TYR A 135 19.75 17.35 6.94
CA TYR A 135 18.34 17.06 7.18
C TYR A 135 18.07 16.62 8.61
N VAL A 136 16.83 16.84 9.04
CA VAL A 136 16.29 16.29 10.28
C VAL A 136 15.08 15.42 9.94
N GLN A 137 15.01 14.25 10.55
CA GLN A 137 13.86 13.35 10.43
C GLN A 137 12.86 13.68 11.53
N VAL A 138 11.60 13.82 11.17
CA VAL A 138 10.51 14.19 12.07
C VAL A 138 9.42 13.13 11.99
N TYR A 139 9.09 12.49 13.10
CA TYR A 139 7.98 11.56 13.20
C TYR A 139 6.71 12.32 13.58
N LEU A 140 5.65 12.10 12.83
CA LEU A 140 4.44 12.90 12.86
C LEU A 140 3.26 12.13 13.43
N SER A 141 2.32 12.82 14.04
CA SER A 141 1.07 12.23 14.52
C SER A 141 0.17 11.79 13.35
N GLY A 142 -0.52 10.67 13.54
CA GLY A 142 -1.42 10.07 12.56
C GLY A 142 -0.71 9.13 11.57
N ASN A 143 -1.37 8.03 11.20
CA ASN A 143 -0.82 7.09 10.22
C ASN A 143 -0.98 7.62 8.79
N GLN A 144 -0.10 7.17 7.89
CA GLN A 144 -0.11 7.55 6.49
C GLN A 144 -1.49 7.33 5.85
N GLY A 145 -1.97 8.36 5.14
CA GLY A 145 -3.30 8.36 4.54
C GLY A 145 -4.41 8.91 5.43
N GLN A 146 -4.18 9.08 6.73
CA GLN A 146 -5.15 9.67 7.65
C GLN A 146 -5.14 11.21 7.59
N SER A 147 -6.23 11.82 7.99
CA SER A 147 -6.40 13.27 8.06
C SER A 147 -5.38 13.93 8.99
N LEU A 148 -5.19 13.37 10.19
CA LEU A 148 -4.22 13.87 11.16
C LEU A 148 -2.79 13.86 10.59
N ALA A 149 -2.44 12.86 9.78
CA ALA A 149 -1.15 12.81 9.12
C ALA A 149 -0.94 14.00 8.17
N THR A 150 -1.98 14.36 7.41
CA THR A 150 -1.96 15.51 6.49
C THR A 150 -1.92 16.84 7.27
N GLU A 151 -2.69 16.96 8.36
CA GLU A 151 -2.66 18.12 9.27
C GLU A 151 -1.26 18.30 9.86
N SER A 152 -0.64 17.22 10.31
CA SER A 152 0.72 17.23 10.89
C SER A 152 1.78 17.67 9.87
N VAL A 153 1.70 17.20 8.63
CA VAL A 153 2.58 17.65 7.54
C VAL A 153 2.43 19.16 7.29
N ASN A 154 1.19 19.66 7.27
CA ASN A 154 0.93 21.06 7.06
C ASN A 154 1.40 21.93 8.25
N ALA A 155 1.29 21.43 9.48
CA ALA A 155 1.82 22.11 10.67
C ALA A 155 3.36 22.24 10.60
N VAL A 156 4.06 21.18 10.22
CA VAL A 156 5.53 21.22 10.02
C VAL A 156 5.92 22.22 8.93
N ARG A 157 5.20 22.24 7.80
CA ARG A 157 5.40 23.24 6.75
C ARG A 157 5.22 24.65 7.26
N ALA A 158 4.14 24.89 7.99
CA ALA A 158 3.88 26.21 8.58
C ALA A 158 5.01 26.64 9.53
N ILE A 159 5.55 25.74 10.35
CA ILE A 159 6.68 26.04 11.23
C ILE A 159 7.92 26.41 10.43
N VAL A 160 8.23 25.67 9.37
CA VAL A 160 9.41 25.93 8.52
C VAL A 160 9.24 27.24 7.75
N ASP A 161 8.06 27.48 7.14
CA ASP A 161 7.78 28.68 6.34
C ASP A 161 7.76 29.97 7.18
N HIS A 162 7.30 29.88 8.45
CA HIS A 162 7.30 31.04 9.38
C HIS A 162 8.64 31.25 10.10
N THR A 163 9.66 30.44 9.78
CA THR A 163 11.01 30.62 10.32
C THR A 163 11.93 31.06 9.19
N PRO A 164 12.34 32.35 9.13
CA PRO A 164 13.13 32.85 8.01
C PRO A 164 14.53 32.20 7.99
N PRO A 165 14.92 31.55 6.89
CA PRO A 165 16.25 30.97 6.76
C PRO A 165 17.30 32.07 6.56
N PRO A 166 18.57 31.83 6.93
CA PRO A 166 19.65 32.75 6.67
C PRO A 166 19.90 32.92 5.16
N PRO A 167 20.51 34.02 4.72
CA PRO A 167 20.77 34.29 3.29
C PRO A 167 21.60 33.16 2.64
N GLY A 168 21.13 32.65 1.49
CA GLY A 168 21.75 31.54 0.76
C GLY A 168 21.43 30.15 1.27
N VAL A 169 20.53 30.03 2.25
CA VAL A 169 20.01 28.73 2.72
C VAL A 169 18.51 28.63 2.40
N LYS A 170 18.09 27.49 1.91
CA LYS A 170 16.68 27.13 1.66
C LYS A 170 16.29 25.96 2.54
N ALA A 171 15.07 25.99 3.02
CA ALA A 171 14.50 24.89 3.80
C ALA A 171 13.34 24.24 3.05
N TYR A 172 13.27 22.92 3.06
CA TYR A 172 12.23 22.15 2.39
C TYR A 172 11.65 21.11 3.35
N VAL A 173 10.35 20.85 3.20
CA VAL A 173 9.68 19.75 3.91
C VAL A 173 9.33 18.66 2.90
N THR A 174 9.95 17.49 3.05
CA THR A 174 9.81 16.36 2.14
C THR A 174 9.81 15.03 2.94
N GLY A 175 9.92 13.90 2.29
CA GLY A 175 9.81 12.57 2.90
C GLY A 175 8.49 11.88 2.56
N LEU A 176 8.30 10.67 3.10
CA LEU A 176 7.17 9.82 2.71
C LEU A 176 5.81 10.44 3.07
N GLY A 177 5.66 10.95 4.29
CA GLY A 177 4.42 11.60 4.73
C GLY A 177 4.03 12.81 3.88
N PRO A 178 4.90 13.80 3.66
CA PRO A 178 4.65 14.93 2.76
C PRO A 178 4.33 14.51 1.32
N VAL A 179 5.00 13.47 0.77
CA VAL A 179 4.72 12.96 -0.58
C VAL A 179 3.29 12.41 -0.66
N ILE A 180 2.87 11.61 0.31
CA ILE A 180 1.51 11.06 0.35
C ILE A 180 0.47 12.17 0.57
N SER A 181 0.71 13.10 1.50
CA SER A 181 -0.17 14.25 1.75
C SER A 181 -0.35 15.12 0.50
N ASP A 182 0.72 15.40 -0.22
CA ASP A 182 0.69 16.18 -1.45
C ASP A 182 0.00 15.41 -2.59
N GLN A 183 0.16 14.10 -2.65
CA GLN A 183 -0.56 13.25 -3.61
C GLN A 183 -2.07 13.35 -3.42
N PHE A 184 -2.56 13.28 -2.18
CA PHE A 184 -3.96 13.47 -1.87
C PHE A 184 -4.44 14.90 -2.18
N SER A 185 -3.69 15.91 -1.77
CA SER A 185 -4.02 17.31 -2.04
C SER A 185 -4.05 17.65 -3.53
N ALA A 186 -3.11 17.13 -4.32
CA ALA A 186 -3.09 17.27 -5.76
C ALA A 186 -4.26 16.53 -6.42
N GLY A 187 -4.64 15.37 -5.90
CA GLY A 187 -5.83 14.64 -6.29
C GLY A 187 -7.09 15.47 -6.12
N GLN A 188 -7.30 16.04 -4.93
CA GLN A 188 -8.46 16.89 -4.63
C GLN A 188 -8.51 18.15 -5.51
N LYS A 189 -7.40 18.87 -5.66
CA LYS A 189 -7.35 20.07 -6.52
C LYS A 189 -7.68 19.77 -7.97
N SER A 190 -7.32 18.59 -8.48
CA SER A 190 -7.62 18.19 -9.86
C SER A 190 -9.05 17.68 -10.05
N LEU A 191 -9.74 17.30 -8.98
CA LEU A 191 -11.08 16.71 -9.00
C LEU A 191 -12.12 17.62 -9.66
N LEU A 192 -12.15 18.89 -9.31
CA LEU A 192 -13.07 19.85 -9.93
C LEU A 192 -12.84 19.96 -11.44
N LYS A 193 -11.58 20.05 -11.86
CA LYS A 193 -11.20 20.09 -13.28
C LYS A 193 -11.64 18.84 -14.01
N VAL A 194 -11.36 17.66 -13.45
CA VAL A 194 -11.74 16.37 -14.03
C VAL A 194 -13.25 16.23 -14.09
N THR A 195 -13.99 16.61 -13.03
CA THR A 195 -15.45 16.54 -12.99
C THR A 195 -16.08 17.44 -14.05
N LEU A 196 -15.58 18.66 -14.25
CA LEU A 196 -16.07 19.56 -15.30
C LEU A 196 -15.79 19.00 -16.71
N ILE A 197 -14.59 18.47 -16.95
CA ILE A 197 -14.24 17.84 -18.24
C ILE A 197 -15.12 16.60 -18.48
N THR A 198 -15.29 15.75 -17.46
CA THR A 198 -16.16 14.58 -17.51
C THR A 198 -17.60 14.97 -17.86
N GLY A 199 -18.13 15.98 -17.16
CA GLY A 199 -19.46 16.53 -17.45
C GLY A 199 -19.60 17.05 -18.89
N LEU A 200 -18.58 17.75 -19.38
CA LEU A 200 -18.56 18.23 -20.77
C LEU A 200 -18.49 17.06 -21.77
N VAL A 201 -17.67 16.04 -21.51
CA VAL A 201 -17.55 14.84 -22.35
C VAL A 201 -18.89 14.13 -22.41
N ILE A 202 -19.55 13.90 -21.27
CA ILE A 202 -20.87 13.27 -21.20
C ILE A 202 -21.90 14.12 -21.96
N LEU A 203 -21.92 15.43 -21.75
CA LEU A 203 -22.82 16.35 -22.44
C LEU A 203 -22.66 16.24 -23.97
N VAL A 204 -21.44 16.31 -24.48
CA VAL A 204 -21.14 16.23 -25.92
C VAL A 204 -21.54 14.86 -26.48
N MET A 205 -21.22 13.78 -25.78
CA MET A 205 -21.56 12.42 -26.18
C MET A 205 -23.07 12.19 -26.21
N LEU A 206 -23.80 12.57 -25.15
CA LEU A 206 -25.26 12.48 -25.09
C LEU A 206 -25.91 13.36 -26.17
N PHE A 207 -25.38 14.56 -26.42
CA PHE A 207 -25.89 15.43 -27.48
C PHE A 207 -25.68 14.82 -28.88
N SER A 208 -24.52 14.19 -29.10
CA SER A 208 -24.23 13.44 -30.33
C SER A 208 -25.19 12.28 -30.53
N LEU A 209 -25.59 11.60 -29.44
CA LEU A 209 -26.49 10.46 -29.45
C LEU A 209 -27.96 10.88 -29.71
N TYR A 210 -28.48 11.78 -28.89
CA TYR A 210 -29.89 12.15 -28.89
C TYR A 210 -30.24 13.33 -29.79
N ARG A 211 -29.30 14.23 -30.03
CA ARG A 211 -29.47 15.48 -30.77
C ARG A 211 -30.67 16.30 -30.29
N SER A 212 -30.99 16.20 -29.02
CA SER A 212 -32.08 16.90 -28.34
C SER A 212 -31.55 17.44 -27.03
N VAL A 213 -31.49 18.75 -26.91
CA VAL A 213 -31.04 19.43 -25.70
C VAL A 213 -31.90 19.04 -24.48
N VAL A 214 -33.21 18.94 -24.68
CA VAL A 214 -34.14 18.59 -23.60
C VAL A 214 -33.91 17.16 -23.10
N THR A 215 -33.73 16.19 -23.99
CA THR A 215 -33.46 14.81 -23.62
C THR A 215 -32.12 14.70 -22.83
N VAL A 216 -31.10 15.40 -23.30
CA VAL A 216 -29.79 15.45 -22.62
C VAL A 216 -29.90 16.09 -21.25
N ALA A 217 -30.62 17.23 -21.13
CA ALA A 217 -30.82 17.90 -19.85
C ALA A 217 -31.60 17.03 -18.85
N LEU A 218 -32.60 16.27 -19.30
CA LEU A 218 -33.36 15.34 -18.45
C LEU A 218 -32.51 14.18 -17.98
N VAL A 219 -31.68 13.57 -18.85
CA VAL A 219 -30.75 12.51 -18.47
C VAL A 219 -29.75 13.02 -17.44
N LEU A 220 -29.15 14.18 -17.69
CA LEU A 220 -28.20 14.79 -16.76
C LEU A 220 -28.85 15.15 -15.41
N ALA A 221 -30.11 15.64 -15.42
CA ALA A 221 -30.83 15.93 -14.17
C ALA A 221 -31.05 14.68 -13.33
N VAL A 222 -31.43 13.55 -13.95
CA VAL A 222 -31.59 12.26 -13.26
C VAL A 222 -30.26 11.83 -12.62
N VAL A 223 -29.17 11.89 -13.40
CA VAL A 223 -27.83 11.50 -12.92
C VAL A 223 -27.37 12.42 -11.78
N LEU A 224 -27.58 13.73 -11.88
CA LEU A 224 -27.20 14.68 -10.82
C LEU A 224 -27.94 14.40 -9.51
N ILE A 225 -29.26 14.17 -9.57
CA ILE A 225 -30.06 13.84 -8.37
C ILE A 225 -29.58 12.51 -7.76
N GLU A 226 -29.36 11.49 -8.59
CA GLU A 226 -28.87 10.19 -8.19
C GLU A 226 -27.53 10.30 -7.47
N VAL A 227 -26.53 10.96 -8.09
CA VAL A 227 -25.21 11.16 -7.52
C VAL A 227 -25.27 11.93 -6.20
N ALA A 228 -26.10 12.98 -6.12
CA ALA A 228 -26.31 13.73 -4.90
C ALA A 228 -26.87 12.85 -3.77
N CYS A 229 -27.84 11.98 -4.08
CA CYS A 229 -28.37 11.02 -3.11
C CYS A 229 -27.31 9.98 -2.69
N ALA A 230 -26.59 9.39 -3.65
CA ALA A 230 -25.56 8.38 -3.36
C ALA A 230 -24.47 8.94 -2.46
N ARG A 231 -23.96 10.12 -2.78
CA ARG A 231 -22.94 10.84 -2.00
C ARG A 231 -23.46 11.22 -0.62
N GLY A 232 -24.70 11.74 -0.55
CA GLY A 232 -25.33 12.11 0.71
C GLY A 232 -25.55 10.92 1.63
N ILE A 233 -26.05 9.80 1.12
CA ILE A 233 -26.24 8.56 1.92
C ILE A 233 -24.90 8.07 2.47
N VAL A 234 -23.86 8.00 1.64
CA VAL A 234 -22.52 7.58 2.07
C VAL A 234 -21.91 8.55 3.07
N ALA A 235 -22.13 9.87 2.90
CA ALA A 235 -21.70 10.88 3.87
C ALA A 235 -22.38 10.67 5.23
N VAL A 236 -23.68 10.38 5.26
CA VAL A 236 -24.41 10.06 6.50
C VAL A 236 -23.81 8.82 7.15
N LEU A 237 -23.63 7.73 6.42
CA LEU A 237 -23.07 6.48 6.96
C LEU A 237 -21.64 6.67 7.50
N GLY A 238 -20.81 7.44 6.80
CA GLY A 238 -19.45 7.78 7.23
C GLY A 238 -19.42 8.66 8.47
N ASN A 239 -20.26 9.72 8.52
CA ASN A 239 -20.32 10.64 9.65
C ASN A 239 -20.74 9.96 10.96
N TYR A 240 -21.58 8.92 10.88
CA TYR A 240 -21.94 8.09 12.04
C TYR A 240 -20.96 6.94 12.32
N GLY A 241 -19.84 6.87 11.61
CA GLY A 241 -18.82 5.83 11.82
C GLY A 241 -19.28 4.41 11.48
N ILE A 242 -20.36 4.24 10.68
CA ILE A 242 -20.87 2.93 10.26
C ILE A 242 -19.95 2.33 9.18
N ILE A 243 -19.36 3.18 8.36
CA ILE A 243 -18.43 2.81 7.29
C ILE A 243 -17.18 3.67 7.38
N GLU A 244 -16.06 3.05 7.08
CA GLU A 244 -14.78 3.73 6.90
C GLU A 244 -14.68 4.25 5.46
N LEU A 245 -14.05 5.41 5.30
CA LEU A 245 -13.92 6.08 4.02
C LEU A 245 -12.45 6.29 3.67
N SER A 246 -12.18 6.42 2.39
CA SER A 246 -10.90 6.92 1.87
C SER A 246 -11.17 7.94 0.78
N THR A 247 -10.21 8.81 0.50
CA THR A 247 -10.34 9.79 -0.59
C THR A 247 -10.61 9.11 -1.94
N PHE A 248 -10.03 7.93 -2.15
CA PHE A 248 -10.29 7.14 -3.37
C PHE A 248 -11.67 6.52 -3.39
N SER A 249 -12.22 6.10 -2.24
CA SER A 249 -13.59 5.56 -2.18
C SER A 249 -14.63 6.60 -2.60
N VAL A 250 -14.44 7.86 -2.22
CA VAL A 250 -15.28 9.00 -2.65
C VAL A 250 -15.23 9.20 -4.16
N ASN A 251 -14.04 9.14 -4.73
CA ASN A 251 -13.84 9.31 -6.17
C ASN A 251 -14.46 8.17 -6.98
N ILE A 252 -14.22 6.92 -6.57
CA ILE A 252 -14.77 5.74 -7.24
C ILE A 252 -16.29 5.68 -7.11
N LEU A 253 -16.83 5.94 -5.93
CA LEU A 253 -18.27 6.06 -5.73
C LEU A 253 -18.90 7.07 -6.71
N THR A 254 -18.35 8.28 -6.73
CA THR A 254 -18.88 9.36 -7.56
C THR A 254 -18.86 8.99 -9.05
N LEU A 255 -17.73 8.41 -9.49
CA LEU A 255 -17.57 7.98 -10.88
C LEU A 255 -18.47 6.83 -11.26
N LEU A 256 -18.52 5.80 -10.43
CA LEU A 256 -19.34 4.63 -10.66
C LEU A 256 -20.82 5.02 -10.71
N ALA A 257 -21.27 5.92 -9.83
CA ALA A 257 -22.62 6.44 -9.82
C ALA A 257 -22.90 7.26 -11.10
N ILE A 258 -22.03 8.21 -11.49
CA ILE A 258 -22.19 8.99 -12.73
C ILE A 258 -22.27 8.07 -13.96
N ALA A 259 -21.37 7.10 -14.04
CA ALA A 259 -21.27 6.22 -15.18
C ALA A 259 -22.47 5.27 -15.28
N ALA A 260 -22.79 4.57 -14.20
CA ALA A 260 -23.92 3.64 -14.13
C ALA A 260 -25.27 4.36 -14.31
N GLY A 261 -25.45 5.51 -13.65
CA GLY A 261 -26.65 6.32 -13.79
C GLY A 261 -26.84 6.83 -15.23
N THR A 262 -25.76 7.26 -15.87
CA THR A 262 -25.79 7.68 -17.28
C THR A 262 -26.15 6.50 -18.19
N ASP A 263 -25.54 5.34 -17.99
CA ASP A 263 -25.78 4.14 -18.80
C ASP A 263 -27.21 3.63 -18.63
N TYR A 264 -27.72 3.56 -17.40
CA TYR A 264 -29.09 3.14 -17.17
C TYR A 264 -30.10 4.14 -17.72
N ALA A 265 -29.85 5.45 -17.58
CA ALA A 265 -30.70 6.47 -18.17
C ALA A 265 -30.72 6.39 -19.73
N ILE A 266 -29.54 6.16 -20.34
CA ILE A 266 -29.43 5.92 -21.79
C ILE A 266 -30.25 4.70 -22.20
N PHE A 267 -30.19 3.63 -21.42
CA PHE A 267 -30.89 2.37 -21.70
C PHE A 267 -32.41 2.54 -21.57
N VAL A 268 -32.91 3.20 -20.51
CA VAL A 268 -34.30 3.49 -20.26
C VAL A 268 -34.88 4.38 -21.40
N VAL A 269 -34.20 5.50 -21.69
CA VAL A 269 -34.64 6.43 -22.75
C VAL A 269 -34.54 5.77 -24.12
N GLY A 270 -33.50 5.02 -24.40
CA GLY A 270 -33.30 4.29 -25.65
C GLY A 270 -34.43 3.28 -25.90
N ARG A 271 -34.83 2.51 -24.88
CA ARG A 271 -35.90 1.53 -24.95
C ARG A 271 -37.24 2.20 -25.12
N TYR A 272 -37.50 3.33 -24.48
CA TYR A 272 -38.69 4.13 -24.68
C TYR A 272 -38.77 4.64 -26.14
N HIS A 273 -37.71 5.19 -26.69
CA HIS A 273 -37.63 5.65 -28.08
C HIS A 273 -37.84 4.53 -29.07
N GLU A 274 -37.29 3.32 -28.82
CA GLU A 274 -37.51 2.13 -29.66
C GLU A 274 -39.01 1.78 -29.73
N ALA A 275 -39.71 1.73 -28.59
CA ALA A 275 -41.13 1.43 -28.52
C ALA A 275 -41.97 2.52 -29.21
N ARG A 276 -41.62 3.80 -29.03
CA ARG A 276 -42.31 4.93 -29.73
C ARG A 276 -42.11 4.87 -31.25
N GLN A 277 -40.91 4.49 -31.71
CA GLN A 277 -40.63 4.32 -33.16
C GLN A 277 -41.30 3.08 -33.75
N ALA A 278 -41.61 2.07 -32.94
CA ALA A 278 -42.40 0.92 -33.33
C ALA A 278 -43.91 1.25 -33.49
N GLY A 279 -44.32 2.50 -33.18
CA GLY A 279 -45.71 2.97 -33.30
C GLY A 279 -46.54 2.81 -32.02
N GLU A 280 -45.92 2.42 -30.90
CA GLU A 280 -46.64 2.35 -29.61
C GLU A 280 -46.98 3.78 -29.12
N ASP A 281 -48.18 3.94 -28.54
CA ASP A 281 -48.52 5.19 -27.84
C ASP A 281 -47.64 5.45 -26.63
N ARG A 282 -47.74 6.61 -25.98
CA ARG A 282 -46.87 6.99 -24.88
C ARG A 282 -47.01 6.05 -23.66
N GLU A 283 -48.25 5.57 -23.44
CA GLU A 283 -48.51 4.66 -22.31
C GLU A 283 -47.99 3.26 -22.58
N ALA A 284 -48.29 2.69 -23.73
CA ALA A 284 -47.77 1.37 -24.12
C ALA A 284 -46.25 1.34 -24.18
N ALA A 285 -45.64 2.38 -24.75
CA ALA A 285 -44.18 2.53 -24.79
C ALA A 285 -43.55 2.58 -23.40
N TYR A 286 -44.19 3.22 -22.42
CA TYR A 286 -43.74 3.22 -21.04
C TYR A 286 -43.74 1.80 -20.43
N TYR A 287 -44.83 1.04 -20.59
CA TYR A 287 -44.88 -0.33 -20.02
C TYR A 287 -43.93 -1.28 -20.77
N THR A 288 -43.80 -1.14 -22.09
CA THR A 288 -42.83 -1.91 -22.88
C THR A 288 -41.39 -1.60 -22.44
N MET A 289 -41.06 -0.32 -22.21
CA MET A 289 -39.79 0.09 -21.67
C MET A 289 -39.56 -0.51 -20.26
N SER A 290 -40.48 -0.32 -19.32
CA SER A 290 -40.35 -0.79 -17.96
C SER A 290 -40.17 -2.30 -17.88
N HIS A 291 -40.98 -3.07 -18.61
CA HIS A 291 -40.85 -4.53 -18.65
C HIS A 291 -39.52 -4.99 -19.27
N GLY A 292 -39.05 -4.32 -20.33
CA GLY A 292 -37.83 -4.70 -21.04
C GLY A 292 -36.56 -4.25 -20.33
N THR A 293 -36.60 -3.25 -19.40
CA THR A 293 -35.41 -2.72 -18.76
C THR A 293 -35.25 -3.14 -17.31
N ALA A 294 -36.35 -3.28 -16.53
CA ALA A 294 -36.24 -3.43 -15.08
C ALA A 294 -35.44 -4.65 -14.62
N HIS A 295 -35.70 -5.84 -15.18
CA HIS A 295 -34.99 -7.06 -14.79
C HIS A 295 -33.52 -7.04 -15.23
N VAL A 296 -33.22 -6.33 -16.30
CA VAL A 296 -31.84 -6.19 -16.82
C VAL A 296 -31.03 -5.21 -15.97
N ILE A 297 -31.61 -4.04 -15.65
CA ILE A 297 -30.98 -3.04 -14.77
C ILE A 297 -30.73 -3.65 -13.38
N LEU A 298 -31.72 -4.39 -12.84
CA LEU A 298 -31.55 -5.05 -11.54
C LEU A 298 -30.44 -6.09 -11.57
N GLY A 299 -30.40 -6.94 -12.61
CA GLY A 299 -29.35 -7.96 -12.76
C GLY A 299 -27.97 -7.35 -12.93
N SER A 300 -27.84 -6.36 -13.80
CA SER A 300 -26.64 -5.58 -14.04
C SER A 300 -26.14 -4.90 -12.75
N GLY A 301 -27.01 -4.15 -12.11
CA GLY A 301 -26.66 -3.44 -10.91
C GLY A 301 -26.27 -4.36 -9.75
N LEU A 302 -26.91 -5.51 -9.57
CA LEU A 302 -26.54 -6.52 -8.59
C LEU A 302 -25.18 -7.15 -8.91
N THR A 303 -24.84 -7.31 -10.19
CA THR A 303 -23.55 -7.84 -10.62
C THR A 303 -22.42 -6.86 -10.27
N ILE A 304 -22.62 -5.56 -10.58
CA ILE A 304 -21.64 -4.52 -10.27
C ILE A 304 -21.52 -4.34 -8.74
N ALA A 305 -22.66 -4.20 -8.03
CA ALA A 305 -22.67 -4.07 -6.58
C ALA A 305 -22.01 -5.27 -5.89
N GLY A 306 -22.29 -6.49 -6.37
CA GLY A 306 -21.68 -7.70 -5.85
C GLY A 306 -20.17 -7.78 -6.11
N ALA A 307 -19.71 -7.41 -7.30
CA ALA A 307 -18.29 -7.37 -7.63
C ALA A 307 -17.53 -6.35 -6.75
N VAL A 308 -18.12 -5.16 -6.55
CA VAL A 308 -17.55 -4.13 -5.66
C VAL A 308 -17.62 -4.56 -4.19
N PHE A 309 -18.66 -5.29 -3.78
CA PHE A 309 -18.76 -5.86 -2.43
C PHE A 309 -17.62 -6.83 -2.13
N CYS A 310 -17.11 -7.55 -3.15
CA CYS A 310 -15.98 -8.46 -2.98
C CYS A 310 -14.68 -7.75 -2.51
N LEU A 311 -14.59 -6.42 -2.65
CA LEU A 311 -13.53 -5.62 -2.03
C LEU A 311 -13.52 -5.71 -0.50
N GLY A 312 -14.64 -5.98 0.14
CA GLY A 312 -14.73 -6.20 1.58
C GLY A 312 -13.95 -7.43 2.09
N PHE A 313 -13.55 -8.34 1.20
CA PHE A 313 -12.74 -9.52 1.54
C PHE A 313 -11.23 -9.30 1.40
N THR A 314 -10.82 -8.13 0.95
CA THR A 314 -9.38 -7.77 0.83
C THR A 314 -8.77 -7.52 2.21
N ARG A 315 -7.46 -7.60 2.31
CA ARG A 315 -6.71 -7.29 3.55
C ARG A 315 -6.36 -5.82 3.68
N SER A 316 -6.24 -5.12 2.55
CA SER A 316 -5.93 -3.69 2.53
C SER A 316 -7.13 -2.87 3.02
N PRO A 317 -7.01 -2.10 4.12
CA PRO A 317 -8.07 -1.21 4.60
C PRO A 317 -8.50 -0.22 3.52
N TYR A 318 -7.56 0.15 2.67
CA TYR A 318 -7.75 1.06 1.56
C TYR A 318 -8.74 0.52 0.52
N PHE A 319 -8.63 -0.77 0.14
CA PHE A 319 -9.60 -1.41 -0.77
C PHE A 319 -10.89 -1.77 -0.06
N GLN A 320 -10.84 -2.21 1.20
CA GLN A 320 -12.04 -2.49 2.00
C GLN A 320 -12.96 -1.27 2.08
N SER A 321 -12.38 -0.08 2.32
CA SER A 321 -13.13 1.18 2.42
C SER A 321 -13.85 1.57 1.13
N MET A 322 -13.54 0.96 -0.01
CA MET A 322 -14.22 1.19 -1.30
C MET A 322 -15.44 0.30 -1.49
N GLY A 323 -15.48 -0.86 -0.80
CA GLY A 323 -16.50 -1.88 -0.98
C GLY A 323 -17.91 -1.36 -0.70
N ILE A 324 -18.19 -1.02 0.55
CA ILE A 324 -19.53 -0.61 0.98
C ILE A 324 -19.99 0.71 0.33
N PRO A 325 -19.18 1.78 0.27
CA PRO A 325 -19.55 2.99 -0.45
C PRO A 325 -19.93 2.74 -1.91
N GLY A 326 -19.14 1.91 -2.61
CA GLY A 326 -19.41 1.54 -3.99
C GLY A 326 -20.72 0.76 -4.15
N VAL A 327 -21.01 -0.17 -3.23
CA VAL A 327 -22.30 -0.91 -3.19
C VAL A 327 -23.46 0.04 -2.98
N VAL A 328 -23.38 0.95 -2.01
CA VAL A 328 -24.43 1.93 -1.74
C VAL A 328 -24.65 2.83 -2.95
N GLY A 329 -23.57 3.32 -3.57
CA GLY A 329 -23.65 4.10 -4.79
C GLY A 329 -24.35 3.35 -5.92
N MET A 330 -23.98 2.10 -6.13
CA MET A 330 -24.56 1.27 -7.20
C MET A 330 -26.02 0.92 -6.94
N LEU A 331 -26.38 0.58 -5.70
CA LEU A 331 -27.78 0.32 -5.34
C LEU A 331 -28.63 1.58 -5.46
N THR A 332 -28.09 2.75 -5.15
CA THR A 332 -28.76 4.04 -5.37
C THR A 332 -28.97 4.30 -6.85
N ALA A 333 -27.98 4.02 -7.71
CA ALA A 333 -28.08 4.11 -9.15
C ALA A 333 -29.19 3.20 -9.72
N VAL A 334 -29.22 1.95 -9.28
CA VAL A 334 -30.28 1.00 -9.63
C VAL A 334 -31.66 1.49 -9.20
N ALA A 335 -31.78 1.95 -7.96
CA ALA A 335 -33.03 2.46 -7.43
C ALA A 335 -33.52 3.71 -8.22
N ALA A 336 -32.58 4.63 -8.57
CA ALA A 336 -32.89 5.78 -9.41
C ALA A 336 -33.30 5.39 -10.82
N ALA A 337 -32.58 4.43 -11.45
CA ALA A 337 -32.88 3.94 -12.77
C ALA A 337 -34.25 3.22 -12.84
N LEU A 338 -34.66 2.54 -11.78
CA LEU A 338 -35.94 1.83 -11.69
C LEU A 338 -37.10 2.72 -11.26
N THR A 339 -36.86 3.85 -10.58
CA THR A 339 -37.92 4.71 -10.03
C THR A 339 -37.84 6.14 -10.54
N LEU A 340 -36.74 6.85 -10.35
CA LEU A 340 -36.55 8.24 -10.72
C LEU A 340 -36.56 8.44 -12.25
N ALA A 341 -35.80 7.65 -13.01
CA ALA A 341 -35.70 7.80 -14.45
C ALA A 341 -37.05 7.55 -15.16
N PRO A 342 -37.81 6.46 -14.85
CA PRO A 342 -39.15 6.27 -15.37
C PRO A 342 -40.13 7.36 -14.92
N ALA A 343 -40.03 7.88 -13.70
CA ALA A 343 -40.87 8.96 -13.21
C ALA A 343 -40.61 10.28 -13.98
N VAL A 344 -39.33 10.67 -14.13
CA VAL A 344 -38.93 11.86 -14.92
C VAL A 344 -39.35 11.71 -16.37
N LEU A 345 -39.17 10.50 -16.96
CA LEU A 345 -39.60 10.20 -18.31
C LEU A 345 -41.12 10.33 -18.47
N THR A 346 -41.90 9.87 -17.50
CA THR A 346 -43.38 10.02 -17.48
C THR A 346 -43.79 11.48 -17.48
N VAL A 347 -43.20 12.29 -16.57
CA VAL A 347 -43.46 13.74 -16.47
C VAL A 347 -43.07 14.45 -17.77
N ALA A 348 -41.86 14.19 -18.29
CA ALA A 348 -41.39 14.82 -19.53
C ALA A 348 -42.19 14.40 -20.77
N SER A 349 -42.66 13.15 -20.83
CA SER A 349 -43.48 12.66 -21.96
C SER A 349 -44.84 13.29 -21.96
N PHE A 350 -45.40 13.66 -20.80
CA PHE A 350 -46.66 14.40 -20.70
C PHE A 350 -46.57 15.74 -21.47
N PHE A 351 -45.45 16.43 -21.39
CA PHE A 351 -45.19 17.69 -22.10
C PHE A 351 -44.72 17.49 -23.54
N GLY A 352 -44.61 16.27 -24.07
CA GLY A 352 -44.16 15.99 -25.43
C GLY A 352 -42.68 16.15 -25.70
N PHE A 353 -41.85 16.27 -24.64
CA PHE A 353 -40.41 16.58 -24.79
C PHE A 353 -39.55 15.39 -25.28
N LEU A 354 -40.03 14.15 -25.14
CA LEU A 354 -39.28 12.92 -25.43
C LEU A 354 -39.76 12.20 -26.71
N ASP A 355 -40.53 12.86 -27.58
CA ASP A 355 -40.94 12.25 -28.85
C ASP A 355 -39.72 12.14 -29.79
N PRO A 356 -39.44 10.94 -30.35
CA PRO A 356 -38.22 10.70 -31.13
C PRO A 356 -38.25 11.47 -32.43
N LYS A 357 -37.31 12.40 -32.60
CA LYS A 357 -37.17 13.25 -33.81
C LYS A 357 -36.50 12.53 -34.98
N ARG A 358 -35.95 11.33 -34.80
CA ARG A 358 -35.20 10.59 -35.83
C ARG A 358 -35.31 9.09 -35.66
N ALA A 359 -35.33 8.33 -36.76
CA ALA A 359 -35.27 6.87 -36.74
C ALA A 359 -33.89 6.35 -36.27
N MET A 360 -33.86 5.37 -35.38
CA MET A 360 -32.64 4.70 -34.98
C MET A 360 -31.94 4.01 -36.17
N ARG A 361 -30.58 4.09 -36.20
CA ARG A 361 -29.80 3.47 -37.28
C ARG A 361 -29.66 1.94 -37.05
N THR A 362 -30.73 1.20 -37.19
CA THR A 362 -30.74 -0.28 -37.06
C THR A 362 -30.02 -1.00 -38.22
N ARG A 363 -29.93 -0.36 -39.40
CA ARG A 363 -29.37 -0.97 -40.62
C ARG A 363 -27.92 -1.39 -40.50
N VAL A 364 -27.06 -0.57 -39.80
CA VAL A 364 -25.64 -0.87 -39.63
C VAL A 364 -25.49 -2.10 -38.74
N TRP A 365 -26.10 -2.12 -37.56
CA TRP A 365 -26.05 -3.23 -36.63
C TRP A 365 -26.68 -4.52 -37.17
N ARG A 366 -27.69 -4.42 -37.99
CA ARG A 366 -28.24 -5.56 -38.70
C ARG A 366 -27.23 -6.15 -39.69
N ARG A 367 -26.48 -5.31 -40.43
CA ARG A 367 -25.39 -5.77 -41.31
C ARG A 367 -24.29 -6.46 -40.54
N ILE A 368 -23.86 -5.87 -39.42
CA ILE A 368 -22.85 -6.47 -38.50
C ILE A 368 -23.34 -7.83 -38.02
N GLY A 369 -24.55 -7.92 -37.46
CA GLY A 369 -25.14 -9.19 -37.01
C GLY A 369 -25.25 -10.23 -38.12
N THR A 370 -25.60 -9.83 -39.33
CA THR A 370 -25.64 -10.73 -40.47
C THR A 370 -24.23 -11.23 -40.85
N ALA A 371 -23.21 -10.36 -40.82
CA ALA A 371 -21.82 -10.73 -41.08
C ALA A 371 -21.32 -11.73 -40.05
N ILE A 372 -21.59 -11.51 -38.76
CA ILE A 372 -21.19 -12.40 -37.65
C ILE A 372 -21.84 -13.79 -37.83
N VAL A 373 -23.11 -13.84 -38.11
CA VAL A 373 -23.81 -15.13 -38.30
C VAL A 373 -23.31 -15.85 -39.56
N ARG A 374 -22.85 -15.12 -40.58
CA ARG A 374 -22.32 -15.67 -41.82
C ARG A 374 -20.88 -16.16 -41.69
N TRP A 375 -20.03 -15.43 -40.95
CA TRP A 375 -18.58 -15.66 -40.82
C TRP A 375 -18.11 -15.74 -39.35
N PRO A 376 -18.73 -16.59 -38.49
CA PRO A 376 -18.44 -16.56 -37.04
C PRO A 376 -17.01 -17.03 -36.73
N GLY A 377 -16.46 -18.02 -37.42
CA GLY A 377 -15.11 -18.54 -37.26
C GLY A 377 -14.03 -17.50 -37.54
N PRO A 378 -13.97 -16.94 -38.78
CA PRO A 378 -12.98 -15.90 -39.08
C PRO A 378 -13.06 -14.68 -38.19
N ILE A 379 -14.25 -14.22 -37.82
CA ILE A 379 -14.42 -13.07 -36.89
C ILE A 379 -13.86 -13.42 -35.50
N LEU A 380 -14.14 -14.63 -34.99
CA LEU A 380 -13.60 -15.08 -33.72
C LEU A 380 -12.08 -15.14 -33.74
N VAL A 381 -11.47 -15.67 -34.83
CA VAL A 381 -10.00 -15.72 -34.96
C VAL A 381 -9.39 -14.32 -34.94
N VAL A 382 -9.96 -13.37 -35.67
CA VAL A 382 -9.45 -11.98 -35.66
C VAL A 382 -9.59 -11.34 -34.30
N THR A 383 -10.73 -11.50 -33.61
CA THR A 383 -10.94 -10.93 -32.28
C THR A 383 -10.05 -11.57 -31.23
N CYS A 384 -9.81 -12.88 -31.30
CA CYS A 384 -8.83 -13.58 -30.46
C CYS A 384 -7.40 -13.14 -30.77
N GLY A 385 -7.09 -12.87 -32.06
CA GLY A 385 -5.78 -12.32 -32.45
C GLY A 385 -5.51 -10.96 -31.82
N VAL A 386 -6.49 -10.06 -31.83
CA VAL A 386 -6.37 -8.76 -31.14
C VAL A 386 -6.23 -8.94 -29.63
N ALA A 387 -6.98 -9.87 -29.02
CA ALA A 387 -6.85 -10.18 -27.61
C ALA A 387 -5.44 -10.72 -27.28
N LEU A 388 -4.89 -11.56 -28.15
CA LEU A 388 -3.55 -12.12 -27.99
C LEU A 388 -2.46 -11.04 -27.99
N VAL A 389 -2.57 -10.00 -28.81
CA VAL A 389 -1.65 -8.86 -28.81
C VAL A 389 -1.59 -8.20 -27.42
N GLY A 390 -2.74 -7.92 -26.82
CA GLY A 390 -2.79 -7.38 -25.47
C GLY A 390 -2.20 -8.35 -24.43
N LEU A 391 -2.52 -9.65 -24.50
CA LEU A 391 -1.97 -10.64 -23.59
C LEU A 391 -0.46 -10.79 -23.70
N LEU A 392 0.10 -10.69 -24.91
CA LEU A 392 1.56 -10.72 -25.10
C LEU A 392 2.24 -9.49 -24.50
N ALA A 393 1.63 -8.31 -24.61
CA ALA A 393 2.15 -7.10 -23.99
C ALA A 393 2.18 -7.19 -22.45
N LEU A 394 1.31 -8.01 -21.87
CA LEU A 394 1.28 -8.22 -20.41
C LEU A 394 2.58 -8.83 -19.86
N SER A 395 3.32 -9.60 -20.66
CA SER A 395 4.60 -10.20 -20.23
C SER A 395 5.68 -9.15 -19.91
N GLY A 396 5.54 -7.92 -20.45
CA GLY A 396 6.43 -6.79 -20.20
C GLY A 396 6.04 -5.94 -18.99
N TYR A 397 5.02 -6.33 -18.22
CA TYR A 397 4.52 -5.53 -17.09
C TYR A 397 5.56 -5.31 -16.01
N GLN A 398 5.79 -4.06 -15.68
CA GLN A 398 6.66 -3.62 -14.59
C GLN A 398 5.88 -2.68 -13.66
N THR A 399 5.92 -2.99 -12.38
CA THR A 399 5.28 -2.18 -11.35
C THR A 399 6.24 -1.12 -10.81
N SER A 400 5.73 0.07 -10.54
CA SER A 400 6.44 1.12 -9.80
C SER A 400 5.71 1.43 -8.48
N TYR A 401 6.51 1.63 -7.44
CA TYR A 401 6.02 2.05 -6.12
C TYR A 401 6.40 3.50 -5.82
N ASP A 402 7.27 4.11 -6.62
CA ASP A 402 7.69 5.50 -6.45
C ASP A 402 6.59 6.49 -6.84
N ALA A 403 5.82 6.94 -5.84
CA ALA A 403 4.74 7.92 -6.04
C ALA A 403 5.24 9.26 -6.61
N LYS A 404 6.49 9.64 -6.36
CA LYS A 404 7.08 10.92 -6.82
C LYS A 404 7.07 11.05 -8.34
N ALA A 405 7.32 9.92 -9.04
CA ALA A 405 7.37 9.90 -10.50
C ALA A 405 6.02 10.33 -11.14
N TYR A 406 4.92 10.11 -10.43
CA TYR A 406 3.55 10.31 -10.93
C TYR A 406 2.90 11.62 -10.47
N MET A 407 3.66 12.46 -9.77
CA MET A 407 3.19 13.75 -9.26
C MET A 407 3.72 14.90 -10.13
N PRO A 408 2.99 16.04 -10.20
CA PRO A 408 3.49 17.25 -10.85
C PRO A 408 4.84 17.70 -10.26
N SER A 409 5.71 18.26 -11.09
CA SER A 409 7.04 18.76 -10.66
C SER A 409 6.97 19.94 -9.69
N SER A 410 5.85 20.67 -9.67
CA SER A 410 5.62 21.85 -8.83
C SER A 410 5.17 21.52 -7.40
N VAL A 411 4.97 20.25 -7.08
CA VAL A 411 4.49 19.84 -5.74
C VAL A 411 5.60 20.01 -4.72
N PRO A 412 5.34 20.66 -3.55
CA PRO A 412 6.38 21.00 -2.56
C PRO A 412 7.23 19.81 -2.11
N ALA A 413 6.62 18.68 -1.79
CA ALA A 413 7.38 17.49 -1.37
C ALA A 413 8.31 16.97 -2.47
N LYS A 414 7.90 17.01 -3.74
CA LYS A 414 8.72 16.61 -4.88
C LYS A 414 9.89 17.56 -5.12
N VAL A 415 9.66 18.88 -4.96
CA VAL A 415 10.71 19.88 -5.03
C VAL A 415 11.76 19.67 -3.94
N GLY A 416 11.30 19.44 -2.71
CA GLY A 416 12.19 19.14 -1.59
C GLY A 416 12.94 17.82 -1.76
N TYR A 417 12.29 16.81 -2.33
CA TYR A 417 12.95 15.53 -2.61
C TYR A 417 14.04 15.67 -3.69
N ALA A 418 13.75 16.41 -4.75
CA ALA A 418 14.73 16.71 -5.80
C ALA A 418 15.91 17.55 -5.25
N ALA A 419 15.67 18.42 -4.26
CA ALA A 419 16.73 19.11 -3.54
C ALA A 419 17.59 18.12 -2.73
N ALA A 420 16.95 17.19 -2.03
CA ALA A 420 17.64 16.15 -1.26
C ALA A 420 18.48 15.21 -2.16
N GLU A 421 17.95 14.77 -3.29
CA GLU A 421 18.63 13.86 -4.23
C GLU A 421 19.89 14.48 -4.89
N ARG A 422 20.02 15.81 -4.87
CA ARG A 422 21.27 16.48 -5.34
C ARG A 422 22.47 16.24 -4.41
N HIS A 423 22.18 15.97 -3.12
CA HIS A 423 23.20 15.89 -2.07
C HIS A 423 23.26 14.51 -1.39
N PHE A 424 22.19 13.73 -1.47
CA PHE A 424 22.05 12.43 -0.83
C PHE A 424 21.59 11.38 -1.82
N SER A 425 22.04 10.15 -1.68
CA SER A 425 21.49 9.04 -2.45
C SER A 425 20.05 8.72 -2.01
N PRO A 426 19.19 8.23 -2.91
CA PRO A 426 17.82 7.84 -2.58
C PRO A 426 17.74 6.85 -1.40
N ALA A 427 18.70 5.95 -1.32
CA ALA A 427 18.80 4.96 -0.24
C ALA A 427 19.10 5.59 1.13
N ARG A 428 19.86 6.67 1.17
CA ARG A 428 20.16 7.41 2.42
C ARG A 428 18.95 8.20 2.91
N LEU A 429 18.10 8.64 1.97
CA LEU A 429 16.88 9.37 2.29
C LEU A 429 15.74 8.46 2.78
N ASN A 430 15.79 7.17 2.42
CA ASN A 430 14.76 6.18 2.73
C ASN A 430 15.38 4.88 3.28
N PRO A 431 16.03 4.93 4.46
CA PRO A 431 16.66 3.75 5.04
C PRO A 431 15.63 2.74 5.54
N GLU A 432 16.06 1.49 5.69
CA GLU A 432 15.36 0.49 6.47
C GLU A 432 15.81 0.53 7.93
N LEU A 433 14.91 0.24 8.84
CA LEU A 433 15.16 0.16 10.26
C LEU A 433 15.04 -1.31 10.70
N LEU A 434 16.15 -1.93 11.03
CA LEU A 434 16.20 -3.27 11.57
C LEU A 434 16.30 -3.16 13.10
N MET A 435 15.38 -3.78 13.83
CA MET A 435 15.39 -3.81 15.28
C MET A 435 15.46 -5.25 15.80
N ILE A 436 16.31 -5.46 16.78
CA ILE A 436 16.46 -6.71 17.51
C ILE A 436 15.97 -6.46 18.93
N GLU A 437 14.95 -7.18 19.36
CA GLU A 437 14.37 -7.10 20.70
C GLU A 437 14.71 -8.39 21.47
N ALA A 438 15.43 -8.28 22.56
CA ALA A 438 15.79 -9.37 23.45
C ALA A 438 14.99 -9.33 24.77
N ASP A 439 15.04 -10.41 25.50
CA ASP A 439 14.43 -10.54 26.83
C ASP A 439 15.33 -9.97 27.97
N HIS A 440 16.56 -9.61 27.65
CA HIS A 440 17.60 -9.10 28.53
C HIS A 440 18.23 -7.80 27.99
N ASP A 441 19.13 -7.22 28.78
CA ASP A 441 19.85 -5.98 28.47
C ASP A 441 20.98 -6.25 27.46
N LEU A 442 20.93 -5.64 26.31
CA LEU A 442 21.86 -5.77 25.19
C LEU A 442 23.18 -5.00 25.38
N ARG A 443 23.35 -4.34 26.53
CA ARG A 443 24.62 -3.67 26.88
C ARG A 443 25.70 -4.63 27.36
N ASP A 444 25.39 -5.90 27.47
CA ASP A 444 26.36 -6.94 27.75
C ASP A 444 27.39 -7.08 26.61
N PRO A 445 28.68 -7.23 26.89
CA PRO A 445 29.74 -7.42 25.89
C PRO A 445 29.47 -8.54 24.86
N ALA A 446 28.87 -9.64 25.31
CA ALA A 446 28.55 -10.76 24.46
C ALA A 446 27.50 -10.37 23.37
N ASP A 447 26.48 -9.60 23.78
CA ASP A 447 25.44 -9.17 22.86
C ASP A 447 25.93 -8.09 21.93
N MET A 448 26.84 -7.26 22.36
CA MET A 448 27.51 -6.30 21.48
C MET A 448 28.23 -6.98 20.31
N ILE A 449 28.97 -8.05 20.59
CA ILE A 449 29.63 -8.85 19.56
C ILE A 449 28.61 -9.49 18.63
N ASN A 450 27.49 -9.97 19.21
CA ASN A 450 26.43 -10.58 18.41
C ASN A 450 25.68 -9.55 17.56
N LEU A 451 25.42 -8.35 18.07
CA LEU A 451 24.84 -7.25 17.30
C LEU A 451 25.77 -6.81 16.18
N GLU A 452 27.08 -6.75 16.42
CA GLU A 452 28.06 -6.50 15.36
C GLU A 452 28.04 -7.61 14.29
N ARG A 453 27.95 -8.88 14.71
CA ARG A 453 27.81 -10.02 13.79
C ARG A 453 26.56 -9.89 12.92
N VAL A 454 25.43 -9.44 13.48
CA VAL A 454 24.21 -9.15 12.71
C VAL A 454 24.43 -8.00 11.74
N ALA A 455 25.01 -6.88 12.22
CA ALA A 455 25.31 -5.73 11.37
C ALA A 455 26.20 -6.11 10.18
N LYS A 456 27.23 -6.92 10.43
CA LYS A 456 28.14 -7.46 9.41
C LYS A 456 27.44 -8.40 8.42
N ALA A 457 26.59 -9.30 8.90
CA ALA A 457 25.84 -10.22 8.04
C ALA A 457 24.86 -9.47 7.11
N VAL A 458 24.19 -8.47 7.66
CA VAL A 458 23.27 -7.60 6.88
C VAL A 458 24.07 -6.75 5.87
N PHE A 459 25.21 -6.20 6.28
CA PHE A 459 26.08 -5.42 5.37
C PHE A 459 26.57 -6.22 4.16
N HIS A 460 26.88 -7.51 4.36
CA HIS A 460 27.30 -8.41 3.27
C HIS A 460 26.14 -8.95 2.42
N THR A 461 24.90 -8.57 2.73
CA THR A 461 23.75 -8.93 1.88
C THR A 461 23.86 -8.14 0.57
N PRO A 462 23.74 -8.80 -0.60
CA PRO A 462 23.78 -8.12 -1.89
C PRO A 462 22.75 -6.99 -1.95
N GLY A 463 23.18 -5.84 -2.48
CA GLY A 463 22.33 -4.65 -2.61
C GLY A 463 22.25 -3.77 -1.35
N ILE A 464 23.07 -4.03 -0.31
CA ILE A 464 23.18 -3.20 0.87
C ILE A 464 24.50 -2.43 0.84
N ALA A 465 24.38 -1.09 0.87
CA ALA A 465 25.53 -0.18 0.84
C ALA A 465 26.04 0.16 2.24
N ARG A 466 25.15 0.20 3.25
CA ARG A 466 25.48 0.75 4.56
C ARG A 466 24.61 0.17 5.66
N VAL A 467 25.19 -0.13 6.80
CA VAL A 467 24.49 -0.56 8.03
C VAL A 467 25.02 0.22 9.23
N GLN A 468 24.26 1.22 9.67
CA GLN A 468 24.60 1.99 10.87
C GLN A 468 24.04 1.28 12.10
N SER A 469 24.89 1.11 13.08
CA SER A 469 24.54 0.52 14.36
C SER A 469 25.34 1.21 15.47
N MET A 470 25.12 0.84 16.73
CA MET A 470 25.91 1.34 17.81
C MET A 470 27.42 0.99 17.68
N THR A 471 27.69 -0.17 17.04
CA THR A 471 29.05 -0.64 16.75
C THR A 471 29.63 -0.05 15.47
N ARG A 472 28.78 0.49 14.60
CA ARG A 472 29.12 1.09 13.30
C ARG A 472 28.41 2.43 13.09
N PRO A 473 28.78 3.50 13.80
CA PRO A 473 28.05 4.77 13.70
C PRO A 473 28.03 5.37 12.31
N LEU A 474 29.10 5.19 11.52
CA LEU A 474 29.19 5.66 10.12
C LEU A 474 28.57 4.67 9.12
N GLY A 475 28.31 3.44 9.54
CA GLY A 475 27.68 2.42 8.70
C GLY A 475 28.58 1.82 7.63
N THR A 476 29.86 2.14 7.63
CA THR A 476 30.87 1.62 6.72
C THR A 476 31.94 0.88 7.53
N PRO A 477 32.70 -0.03 6.93
CA PRO A 477 33.87 -0.61 7.57
C PRO A 477 34.81 0.45 8.13
N ILE A 478 35.60 0.05 9.09
CA ILE A 478 36.61 0.94 9.69
C ILE A 478 37.52 1.46 8.58
N ASP A 479 37.80 2.77 8.63
CA ASP A 479 38.72 3.39 7.66
C ASP A 479 40.12 2.83 7.82
N HIS A 480 40.55 2.04 6.84
CA HIS A 480 41.88 1.41 6.79
C HIS A 480 43.01 2.43 6.64
N THR A 481 42.70 3.69 6.33
CA THR A 481 43.69 4.78 6.33
C THR A 481 43.92 5.33 7.74
N SER A 482 43.13 4.90 8.73
CA SER A 482 43.33 5.34 10.12
C SER A 482 44.63 4.86 10.72
N LEU A 483 45.23 5.71 11.56
CA LEU A 483 46.46 5.37 12.24
C LEU A 483 46.37 4.11 13.11
N ALA A 484 45.17 3.86 13.69
CA ALA A 484 44.93 2.66 14.49
C ALA A 484 45.00 1.36 13.65
N PHE A 485 44.47 1.36 12.45
CA PHE A 485 44.57 0.24 11.54
C PHE A 485 46.04 0.00 11.08
N GLN A 486 46.76 1.08 10.79
CA GLN A 486 48.13 0.98 10.33
C GLN A 486 49.12 0.48 11.40
N ILE A 487 48.89 0.81 12.66
CA ILE A 487 49.65 0.27 13.77
C ILE A 487 49.39 -1.21 13.95
N SER A 488 48.14 -1.66 13.76
CA SER A 488 47.76 -3.08 13.87
C SER A 488 48.23 -3.90 12.66
N ALA A 489 48.19 -3.32 11.46
CA ALA A 489 48.73 -3.92 10.24
C ALA A 489 50.25 -3.79 10.11
N GLY A 490 50.89 -3.19 11.12
CA GLY A 490 52.19 -2.58 11.12
C GLY A 490 53.41 -3.41 10.90
N ASN A 491 53.51 -4.19 9.87
CA ASN A 491 54.85 -4.66 9.39
C ASN A 491 54.84 -4.89 7.86
N VAL A 492 53.84 -4.50 7.17
CA VAL A 492 53.91 -4.54 5.71
C VAL A 492 54.64 -3.24 5.27
N GLY A 493 55.88 -3.44 5.06
CA GLY A 493 56.94 -2.49 4.76
C GLY A 493 56.51 -1.12 4.25
N GLN A 494 57.34 -0.19 4.60
CA GLN A 494 57.35 1.21 4.20
C GLN A 494 56.77 1.50 2.81
N ILE A 495 55.48 1.54 2.70
CA ILE A 495 54.79 1.98 1.50
C ILE A 495 54.35 3.41 1.75
N GLN A 496 55.09 4.32 1.19
CA GLN A 496 54.87 5.73 1.40
C GLN A 496 54.18 6.31 0.18
N ASN A 497 52.94 6.64 0.34
CA ASN A 497 52.21 7.47 -0.63
C ASN A 497 51.98 8.86 -0.01
N LEU A 498 52.25 9.89 -0.75
CA LEU A 498 52.17 11.29 -0.27
C LEU A 498 50.74 11.72 0.05
N HIS A 499 49.77 11.26 -0.73
CA HIS A 499 48.35 11.51 -0.47
C HIS A 499 47.97 10.91 0.87
N TYR A 500 48.37 9.69 1.08
CA TYR A 500 48.22 8.92 2.28
C TYR A 500 48.92 9.51 3.50
N GLN A 501 50.14 10.07 3.31
CA GLN A 501 50.86 10.77 4.39
C GLN A 501 50.18 12.10 4.73
N LYS A 502 49.56 12.77 3.76
CA LYS A 502 48.78 13.98 4.00
C LYS A 502 47.48 13.66 4.76
N GLU A 503 46.76 12.67 4.32
CA GLU A 503 45.60 12.16 5.02
C GLU A 503 45.97 11.61 6.41
N ARG A 504 47.12 10.95 6.50
CA ARG A 504 47.67 10.51 7.79
C ARG A 504 47.99 11.65 8.74
N ALA A 505 48.52 12.74 8.23
CA ALA A 505 48.78 13.92 9.05
C ALA A 505 47.49 14.56 9.56
N GLU A 506 46.48 14.63 8.69
CA GLU A 506 45.12 15.08 9.07
C GLU A 506 44.49 14.10 10.07
N ASP A 507 44.66 12.78 9.87
CA ASP A 507 44.16 11.75 10.77
C ASP A 507 44.89 11.71 12.11
N LEU A 508 46.20 12.08 12.14
CA LEU A 508 46.92 12.24 13.39
C LEU A 508 46.33 13.37 14.25
N LEU A 509 45.85 14.45 13.62
CA LEU A 509 45.18 15.52 14.37
C LEU A 509 43.82 15.03 14.89
N LYS A 510 43.01 14.35 14.06
CA LYS A 510 41.76 13.73 14.50
C LYS A 510 41.98 12.72 15.60
N GLN A 511 43.07 11.95 15.48
CA GLN A 511 43.45 10.97 16.50
C GLN A 511 43.92 11.63 17.80
N ALA A 512 44.63 12.76 17.71
CA ALA A 512 44.95 13.52 18.89
C ALA A 512 43.70 14.03 19.60
N ASP A 513 42.69 14.45 18.85
CA ASP A 513 41.38 14.82 19.41
C ASP A 513 40.66 13.61 20.01
N LEU A 514 40.69 12.46 19.33
CA LEU A 514 40.14 11.20 19.86
C LEU A 514 40.89 10.74 21.09
N LEU A 515 42.24 10.88 21.13
CA LEU A 515 43.03 10.58 22.31
C LEU A 515 42.71 11.53 23.48
N ARG A 516 42.51 12.83 23.20
CA ARG A 516 42.00 13.77 24.23
C ARG A 516 40.65 13.36 24.77
N ASN A 517 39.73 12.98 23.90
CA ASN A 517 38.46 12.45 24.31
C ASN A 517 38.61 11.14 25.09
N THR A 518 39.47 10.22 24.64
CA THR A 518 39.77 8.97 25.31
C THR A 518 40.38 9.21 26.69
N ILE A 519 41.31 10.15 26.83
CA ILE A 519 41.89 10.54 28.12
C ILE A 519 40.79 11.11 29.04
N ASN A 520 39.91 11.94 28.51
CA ASN A 520 38.77 12.45 29.27
C ASN A 520 37.83 11.32 29.72
N ILE A 521 37.57 10.36 28.84
CA ILE A 521 36.74 9.17 29.12
C ILE A 521 37.45 8.32 30.19
N LEU A 522 38.74 8.02 30.02
CA LEU A 522 39.54 7.24 30.98
C LEU A 522 39.61 7.92 32.34
N ASN A 523 39.73 9.23 32.39
CA ASN A 523 39.68 9.98 33.65
C ASN A 523 38.30 9.87 34.32
N ARG A 524 37.22 9.95 33.56
CA ARG A 524 35.88 9.69 34.08
C ARG A 524 35.69 8.23 34.47
N GLN A 525 36.22 7.30 33.68
CA GLN A 525 36.23 5.88 33.98
C GLN A 525 37.00 5.58 35.27
N TYR A 526 38.16 6.20 35.47
CA TYR A 526 38.93 6.06 36.69
C TYR A 526 38.14 6.54 37.92
N ALA A 527 37.41 7.65 37.80
CA ALA A 527 36.54 8.15 38.85
C ALA A 527 35.41 7.16 39.15
N LEU A 528 34.73 6.65 38.13
CA LEU A 528 33.66 5.66 38.29
C LEU A 528 34.18 4.30 38.80
N GLN A 529 35.33 3.84 38.30
CA GLN A 529 35.99 2.61 38.77
C GLN A 529 36.35 2.73 40.26
N LYS A 530 36.76 3.91 40.70
CA LYS A 530 37.05 4.17 42.12
C LYS A 530 35.77 4.05 42.96
N GLU A 531 34.66 4.58 42.46
CA GLU A 531 33.35 4.42 43.13
C GLU A 531 32.87 2.96 43.08
N LEU A 532 33.04 2.31 41.94
CA LEU A 532 32.62 0.92 41.76
C LEU A 532 33.47 -0.04 42.59
N ALA A 533 34.79 0.16 42.67
CA ALA A 533 35.68 -0.65 43.52
C ALA A 533 35.33 -0.47 45.01
N ALA A 534 34.99 0.77 45.43
CA ALA A 534 34.49 1.03 46.75
C ALA A 534 33.17 0.33 47.05
N ALA A 535 32.24 0.38 46.04
CA ALA A 535 30.96 -0.28 46.18
C ALA A 535 31.11 -1.81 46.16
N THR A 536 31.94 -2.37 45.26
CA THR A 536 32.20 -3.81 45.20
C THR A 536 32.89 -4.32 46.45
N HIS A 537 33.86 -3.54 47.00
CA HIS A 537 34.48 -3.87 48.25
C HIS A 537 33.47 -3.89 49.41
N ALA A 538 32.61 -2.89 49.49
CA ALA A 538 31.52 -2.86 50.47
C ALA A 538 30.55 -4.02 50.31
N GLU A 539 30.20 -4.36 49.06
CA GLU A 539 29.32 -5.47 48.71
C GLU A 539 29.98 -6.83 49.08
N THR A 540 31.25 -6.99 48.77
CA THR A 540 32.05 -8.19 49.14
C THR A 540 32.11 -8.36 50.67
N GLN A 541 32.31 -7.28 51.41
CA GLN A 541 32.25 -7.31 52.86
C GLN A 541 30.86 -7.70 53.38
N ASN A 542 29.78 -7.10 52.82
CA ASN A 542 28.43 -7.49 53.17
C ASN A 542 28.14 -8.96 52.85
N PHE A 543 28.75 -9.49 51.81
CA PHE A 543 28.64 -10.90 51.44
C PHE A 543 29.41 -11.80 52.41
N HIS A 544 30.57 -11.39 52.85
CA HIS A 544 31.30 -12.10 53.93
C HIS A 544 30.48 -12.18 55.23
N ASP A 545 29.81 -11.06 55.57
CA ASP A 545 28.93 -11.02 56.76
C ASP A 545 27.72 -11.92 56.58
N THR A 546 27.18 -11.95 55.34
CA THR A 546 26.06 -12.82 54.95
C THR A 546 26.46 -14.29 55.05
N ILE A 547 27.68 -14.65 54.63
CA ILE A 547 28.19 -16.03 54.71
C ILE A 547 28.45 -16.41 56.19
N ALA A 548 29.01 -15.48 56.96
CA ALA A 548 29.17 -15.73 58.41
C ALA A 548 27.79 -16.08 59.02
N THR A 549 26.76 -15.32 58.69
CA THR A 549 25.39 -15.57 59.15
C THR A 549 24.82 -16.89 58.58
N THR A 550 25.13 -17.20 57.32
CA THR A 550 24.68 -18.44 56.66
C THR A 550 25.41 -19.65 57.23
N ASN A 551 26.70 -19.53 57.58
CA ASN A 551 27.46 -20.59 58.23
C ASN A 551 26.94 -20.82 59.68
N ASP A 552 26.61 -19.76 60.40
CA ASP A 552 25.98 -19.89 61.74
C ASP A 552 24.62 -20.60 61.65
N LEU A 553 23.86 -20.28 60.63
CA LEU A 553 22.60 -20.98 60.34
C LEU A 553 22.84 -22.45 59.92
N ARG A 554 23.84 -22.72 59.08
CA ARG A 554 24.29 -24.07 58.72
C ARG A 554 24.67 -24.88 59.92
N ASP A 555 25.50 -24.33 60.77
CA ASP A 555 25.96 -25.02 62.00
C ASP A 555 24.77 -25.30 62.93
N LYS A 556 23.83 -24.41 63.05
CA LYS A 556 22.55 -24.65 63.74
C LYS A 556 21.68 -25.75 63.11
N ILE A 557 21.66 -25.78 61.80
CA ILE A 557 20.96 -26.84 61.02
C ILE A 557 21.70 -28.17 61.13
N ALA A 558 23.04 -28.18 61.10
CA ALA A 558 23.85 -29.37 61.33
C ALA A 558 23.59 -29.98 62.70
N ASN A 559 23.51 -29.12 63.73
CA ASN A 559 23.16 -29.54 65.07
C ASN A 559 21.74 -30.12 65.14
N PHE A 560 20.80 -29.55 64.35
CA PHE A 560 19.44 -30.09 64.24
C PHE A 560 19.45 -31.41 63.47
N ASP A 561 20.18 -31.54 62.41
CA ASP A 561 20.33 -32.76 61.62
C ASP A 561 20.98 -33.89 62.41
N ASP A 562 22.02 -33.58 63.16
CA ASP A 562 22.70 -34.55 64.08
C ASP A 562 21.74 -35.07 65.17
N PHE A 563 20.90 -34.23 65.72
CA PHE A 563 19.87 -34.65 66.64
C PHE A 563 18.82 -35.56 66.03
N PHE A 564 18.39 -35.30 64.78
CA PHE A 564 17.39 -36.10 64.08
C PHE A 564 17.99 -37.17 63.16
N ARG A 565 19.31 -37.34 63.13
CA ARG A 565 20.02 -38.34 62.29
C ARG A 565 19.47 -39.76 62.41
N PRO A 566 19.06 -40.30 63.51
CA PRO A 566 18.50 -41.64 63.56
C PRO A 566 17.16 -41.72 62.84
N ILE A 567 16.36 -40.66 62.95
CA ILE A 567 15.04 -40.57 62.28
C ILE A 567 15.18 -40.37 60.79
N ARG A 568 16.10 -39.48 60.38
CA ARG A 568 16.45 -39.25 58.99
C ARG A 568 16.94 -40.52 58.29
N SER A 569 17.86 -41.25 58.91
CA SER A 569 18.36 -42.53 58.42
C SER A 569 17.24 -43.53 58.19
N TYR A 570 16.26 -43.61 59.08
CA TYR A 570 15.12 -44.47 58.90
C TYR A 570 14.30 -44.10 57.67
N PHE A 571 13.98 -42.84 57.42
CA PHE A 571 13.22 -42.39 56.27
C PHE A 571 13.92 -42.60 54.91
N TYR A 572 15.24 -42.59 54.90
CA TYR A 572 16.01 -42.84 53.69
C TYR A 572 16.07 -44.34 53.29
N TRP A 573 16.02 -45.24 54.32
CA TRP A 573 16.06 -46.68 54.08
C TRP A 573 14.66 -47.28 53.89
N GLU A 574 13.58 -46.59 54.21
CA GLU A 574 12.22 -47.06 54.04
C GLU A 574 11.85 -47.04 52.55
N ARG A 575 11.61 -48.22 51.96
CA ARG A 575 11.32 -48.39 50.54
C ARG A 575 10.02 -47.72 50.06
N HIS A 576 9.00 -47.62 50.95
CA HIS A 576 7.68 -47.08 50.62
C HIS A 576 7.47 -45.68 51.19
N CYS A 577 8.55 -44.96 51.51
CA CYS A 577 8.46 -43.64 52.11
C CYS A 577 7.72 -42.62 51.19
N TYR A 578 7.83 -42.73 49.85
CA TYR A 578 7.14 -41.86 48.95
C TYR A 578 5.64 -42.09 48.88
N ASP A 579 5.17 -43.31 49.28
CA ASP A 579 3.73 -43.68 49.31
C ASP A 579 3.05 -43.20 50.59
N ILE A 580 3.81 -42.78 51.58
CA ILE A 580 3.34 -42.30 52.90
C ILE A 580 3.53 -40.78 52.94
N PRO A 581 2.41 -39.98 52.91
CA PRO A 581 2.52 -38.52 52.83
C PRO A 581 3.39 -37.84 53.90
N VAL A 582 3.35 -38.34 55.10
CA VAL A 582 4.13 -37.81 56.26
C VAL A 582 5.63 -38.15 56.08
N CYS A 583 5.94 -39.40 55.64
CA CYS A 583 7.33 -39.80 55.41
C CYS A 583 7.94 -39.06 54.24
N SER A 584 7.19 -38.94 53.12
CA SER A 584 7.60 -38.20 51.95
C SER A 584 7.82 -36.70 52.27
N ALA A 585 6.89 -36.08 53.04
CA ALA A 585 7.01 -34.71 53.45
C ALA A 585 8.27 -34.43 54.33
N LEU A 586 8.53 -35.30 55.31
CA LEU A 586 9.69 -35.18 56.17
C LEU A 586 11.00 -35.42 55.42
N ARG A 587 11.02 -36.37 54.50
CA ARG A 587 12.15 -36.59 53.60
C ARG A 587 12.44 -35.38 52.74
N ASN A 588 11.41 -34.77 52.14
CA ASN A 588 11.55 -33.53 51.37
C ASN A 588 12.09 -32.35 52.23
N VAL A 589 11.73 -32.31 53.52
CA VAL A 589 12.30 -31.33 54.43
C VAL A 589 13.80 -31.58 54.64
N PHE A 590 14.24 -32.82 54.83
CA PHE A 590 15.67 -33.14 54.96
C PHE A 590 16.43 -32.91 53.65
N ASP A 591 15.83 -33.23 52.52
CA ASP A 591 16.42 -32.96 51.19
C ASP A 591 16.53 -31.43 50.98
N ALA A 592 15.58 -30.65 51.49
CA ALA A 592 15.67 -29.18 51.45
C ALA A 592 16.77 -28.63 52.38
N LEU A 593 16.98 -29.28 53.56
CA LEU A 593 18.07 -28.92 54.46
C LEU A 593 19.45 -29.23 53.84
N ASP A 594 19.57 -30.39 53.11
CA ASP A 594 20.75 -30.72 52.33
C ASP A 594 21.00 -29.72 51.17
N GLY A 595 19.91 -29.10 50.69
CA GLY A 595 20.01 -28.01 49.72
C GLY A 595 20.72 -26.76 50.28
N ILE A 596 20.62 -26.54 51.59
CA ILE A 596 21.27 -25.39 52.25
C ILE A 596 22.78 -25.60 52.31
N ASP A 597 23.29 -26.84 52.51
CA ASP A 597 24.73 -27.12 52.43
C ASP A 597 25.27 -26.81 51.05
N LYS A 598 24.54 -27.23 49.98
CA LYS A 598 24.91 -26.89 48.62
C LYS A 598 24.83 -25.39 48.32
N LEU A 599 23.85 -24.72 48.91
CA LEU A 599 23.72 -23.29 48.81
C LEU A 599 24.87 -22.57 49.51
N SER A 600 25.27 -23.06 50.70
CA SER A 600 26.45 -22.53 51.44
C SER A 600 27.74 -22.72 50.64
N GLU A 601 27.93 -23.89 50.05
CA GLU A 601 29.07 -24.18 49.18
C GLU A 601 29.07 -23.26 47.93
N GLN A 602 27.89 -23.05 47.33
CA GLN A 602 27.78 -22.13 46.21
C GLN A 602 28.04 -20.68 46.61
N PHE A 603 27.58 -20.27 47.78
CA PHE A 603 27.90 -18.95 48.33
C PHE A 603 29.40 -18.81 48.64
N GLN A 604 30.06 -19.84 49.18
CA GLN A 604 31.50 -19.82 49.39
C GLN A 604 32.25 -19.70 48.04
N ASN A 605 31.80 -20.43 47.00
CA ASN A 605 32.39 -20.33 45.67
C ASN A 605 32.14 -18.96 45.04
N LEU A 606 30.94 -18.40 45.28
CA LEU A 606 30.60 -17.05 44.83
C LEU A 606 31.45 -15.99 45.54
N THR A 607 31.68 -16.15 46.85
CA THR A 607 32.54 -15.25 47.62
C THR A 607 33.96 -15.30 47.10
N ALA A 608 34.48 -16.50 46.87
CA ALA A 608 35.82 -16.64 46.28
C ALA A 608 35.93 -15.98 44.91
N SER A 609 34.79 -15.93 44.19
CA SER A 609 34.68 -15.22 42.92
C SER A 609 34.56 -13.70 43.09
N LEU A 610 33.83 -13.26 44.12
CA LEU A 610 33.72 -11.83 44.50
C LEU A 610 35.02 -11.28 45.05
N ASP A 611 35.74 -12.06 45.90
CA ASP A 611 37.07 -11.71 46.36
C ASP A 611 38.07 -11.55 45.22
N LYS A 612 37.99 -12.44 44.21
CA LYS A 612 38.81 -12.31 43.02
C LYS A 612 38.40 -11.08 42.21
N LEU A 613 37.10 -10.77 42.15
CA LEU A 613 36.57 -9.60 41.45
C LEU A 613 37.01 -8.32 42.15
N ASP A 614 36.89 -8.26 43.50
CA ASP A 614 37.34 -7.13 44.29
C ASP A 614 38.87 -6.93 44.18
N ALA A 615 39.63 -8.01 44.32
CA ALA A 615 41.08 -7.97 44.09
C ALA A 615 41.46 -7.54 42.69
N GLY A 616 40.71 -8.03 41.70
CA GLY A 616 40.84 -7.64 40.28
C GLY A 616 40.53 -6.17 40.03
N GLN A 617 39.49 -5.66 40.68
CA GLN A 617 39.09 -4.25 40.57
C GLN A 617 40.10 -3.33 41.26
N GLN A 618 40.61 -3.73 42.44
CA GLN A 618 41.70 -3.02 43.13
C GLN A 618 42.97 -2.99 42.24
N GLN A 619 43.25 -4.09 41.57
CA GLN A 619 44.34 -4.19 40.61
C GLN A 619 44.16 -3.30 39.39
N LEU A 620 42.91 -3.23 38.86
CA LEU A 620 42.54 -2.34 37.75
C LEU A 620 42.67 -0.85 38.11
N LEU A 621 42.32 -0.48 39.37
CA LEU A 621 42.49 0.87 39.88
C LEU A 621 43.98 1.29 39.93
N THR A 622 44.90 0.34 40.17
CA THR A 622 46.33 0.62 40.13
C THR A 622 46.89 0.70 38.71
N LEU A 623 46.19 0.09 37.72
CA LEU A 623 46.64 0.07 36.32
C LEU A 623 46.11 1.26 35.51
N LEU A 624 44.94 1.84 35.88
CA LEU A 624 44.32 2.95 35.14
C LEU A 624 45.18 4.24 35.15
N PRO A 625 45.72 4.71 36.25
CA PRO A 625 46.61 5.91 36.24
C PRO A 625 47.83 5.77 35.33
N PRO A 626 48.54 4.64 35.29
CA PRO A 626 49.61 4.44 34.32
C PRO A 626 49.07 4.43 32.88
N GLN A 627 47.89 3.83 32.65
CA GLN A 627 47.27 3.86 31.31
C GLN A 627 46.87 5.25 30.86
N ILE A 628 46.35 6.08 31.78
CA ILE A 628 46.04 7.48 31.49
C ILE A 628 47.34 8.22 31.13
N ALA A 629 48.38 8.05 31.95
CA ALA A 629 49.67 8.64 31.67
C ALA A 629 50.29 8.15 30.36
N ASP A 630 50.11 6.86 30.02
CA ASP A 630 50.52 6.32 28.73
C ASP A 630 49.72 6.90 27.57
N GLN A 631 48.42 7.16 27.72
CA GLN A 631 47.60 7.82 26.73
C GLN A 631 47.94 9.32 26.61
N GLU A 632 48.24 9.99 27.68
CA GLU A 632 48.78 11.37 27.67
C GLU A 632 50.11 11.43 26.92
N LYS A 633 50.99 10.47 27.17
CA LYS A 633 52.25 10.34 26.46
C LYS A 633 52.03 9.94 24.99
N ASN A 634 51.05 9.10 24.71
CA ASN A 634 50.64 8.79 23.33
C ASN A 634 50.10 10.02 22.60
N LEU A 635 49.32 10.86 23.26
CA LEU A 635 48.87 12.12 22.74
C LEU A 635 50.01 13.04 22.38
N GLU A 636 50.97 13.18 23.31
CA GLU A 636 52.20 13.97 23.07
C GLU A 636 53.02 13.41 21.90
N LEU A 637 53.19 12.08 21.84
CA LEU A 637 53.87 11.38 20.73
C LEU A 637 53.13 11.51 19.43
N THR A 638 51.78 11.49 19.46
CA THR A 638 50.94 11.67 18.27
C THR A 638 51.07 13.08 17.74
N LEU A 639 51.04 14.08 18.58
CA LEU A 639 51.27 15.47 18.22
C LEU A 639 52.72 15.72 17.71
N SER A 640 53.70 15.08 18.34
CA SER A 640 55.09 15.09 17.90
C SER A 640 55.25 14.38 16.53
N SER A 641 54.59 13.24 16.37
CA SER A 641 54.55 12.50 15.09
C SER A 641 53.85 13.28 13.98
N TYR A 642 52.82 14.04 14.31
CA TYR A 642 52.19 14.98 13.38
C TYR A 642 53.19 16.05 12.93
N ALA A 643 53.88 16.69 13.84
CA ALA A 643 54.90 17.72 13.53
C ALA A 643 56.03 17.13 12.66
N THR A 644 56.45 15.90 12.97
CA THR A 644 57.52 15.19 12.23
C THR A 644 57.07 14.79 10.84
N ASN A 645 55.83 14.19 10.72
CA ASN A 645 55.25 13.82 9.43
C ASN A 645 54.99 15.01 8.52
N PHE A 646 54.62 16.15 9.10
CA PHE A 646 54.48 17.39 8.35
C PHE A 646 55.79 17.86 7.74
N GLY A 647 56.89 17.67 8.45
CA GLY A 647 58.25 17.93 7.97
C GLY A 647 58.75 16.93 6.91
N ILE A 648 58.45 15.63 7.11
CA ILE A 648 58.81 14.57 6.17
C ILE A 648 58.00 14.63 4.88
N ASN A 649 56.77 15.11 4.95
CA ASN A 649 55.87 15.23 3.80
C ASN A 649 56.42 16.15 2.69
N ALA A 650 57.26 17.11 3.03
CA ALA A 650 57.94 17.94 2.06
C ALA A 650 59.04 17.18 1.29
N GLN A 651 59.56 16.10 1.90
CA GLN A 651 60.71 15.34 1.35
C GLN A 651 60.27 14.12 0.53
N THR A 652 59.07 13.59 0.80
CA THR A 652 58.62 12.27 0.26
C THR A 652 57.77 12.39 -0.99
N ARG A 653 57.58 13.59 -1.54
CA ARG A 653 56.78 13.81 -2.76
C ARG A 653 57.25 13.04 -4.01
N ALA A 654 58.41 12.36 -3.91
CA ALA A 654 59.06 11.75 -5.07
C ALA A 654 58.91 10.22 -5.21
N SER A 655 58.26 9.51 -4.26
CA SER A 655 58.22 8.03 -4.27
C SER A 655 56.84 7.37 -4.05
N THR A 656 55.85 7.74 -4.88
CA THR A 656 54.45 7.65 -4.42
C THR A 656 53.47 6.68 -5.06
N ASP A 657 53.76 5.60 -5.70
CA ASP A 657 52.68 4.91 -6.44
C ASP A 657 52.16 3.52 -5.92
N ASN A 658 52.77 2.94 -4.90
CA ASN A 658 52.40 1.54 -4.54
C ASN A 658 51.46 1.37 -3.34
N ALA A 659 51.19 2.40 -2.53
CA ALA A 659 50.40 2.25 -1.31
C ALA A 659 48.89 2.33 -1.53
N THR A 660 48.49 3.02 -2.58
CA THR A 660 47.04 3.16 -2.93
C THR A 660 46.43 1.82 -3.34
N ALA A 661 47.19 0.96 -4.00
CA ALA A 661 46.74 -0.35 -4.45
C ALA A 661 46.44 -1.33 -3.29
N LEU A 662 47.21 -1.24 -2.19
CA LEU A 662 47.00 -2.12 -1.03
C LEU A 662 45.76 -1.69 -0.20
N GLY A 663 45.58 -0.37 0.04
CA GLY A 663 44.39 0.15 0.70
C GLY A 663 43.11 -0.17 -0.05
N GLN A 664 43.12 -0.03 -1.37
CA GLN A 664 42.00 -0.41 -2.23
C GLN A 664 41.69 -1.92 -2.20
N ALA A 665 42.70 -2.77 -2.06
CA ALA A 665 42.53 -4.21 -1.93
C ALA A 665 41.86 -4.60 -0.60
N TYR A 666 42.21 -3.90 0.49
CA TYR A 666 41.58 -4.10 1.81
C TYR A 666 40.14 -3.57 1.82
N ASP A 667 39.88 -2.42 1.24
CA ASP A 667 38.53 -1.89 1.10
C ASP A 667 37.65 -2.77 0.23
N ALA A 668 38.21 -3.33 -0.84
CA ALA A 668 37.54 -4.29 -1.70
C ALA A 668 37.24 -5.62 -0.99
N ALA A 669 38.10 -6.03 -0.04
CA ALA A 669 37.92 -7.28 0.70
C ALA A 669 36.82 -7.19 1.76
N LYS A 670 36.39 -5.98 2.18
CA LYS A 670 35.36 -5.73 3.21
C LYS A 670 35.53 -6.57 4.50
N ASN A 671 36.75 -6.83 4.90
CA ASN A 671 37.04 -7.99 5.75
C ASN A 671 37.37 -7.67 7.21
N ASP A 672 37.66 -6.43 7.56
CA ASP A 672 38.25 -6.22 8.89
C ASP A 672 37.64 -5.03 9.62
N ASP A 673 36.41 -5.24 10.11
CA ASP A 673 35.65 -4.21 10.72
C ASP A 673 35.06 -4.60 12.08
N SER A 674 35.80 -5.40 12.83
CA SER A 674 35.36 -5.73 14.19
C SER A 674 35.59 -4.54 15.11
N PHE A 675 34.50 -4.03 15.70
CA PHE A 675 34.54 -2.95 16.68
C PHE A 675 33.98 -3.42 18.03
N TYR A 676 34.60 -3.05 19.09
CA TYR A 676 34.18 -3.38 20.44
C TYR A 676 34.13 -2.11 21.31
N LEU A 677 33.01 -1.91 22.00
CA LEU A 677 32.82 -0.86 22.97
C LEU A 677 32.85 -1.48 24.38
N PRO A 678 33.71 -1.01 25.27
CA PRO A 678 33.69 -1.46 26.68
C PRO A 678 32.39 -0.99 27.35
N PRO A 679 31.85 -1.80 28.30
CA PRO A 679 30.59 -1.48 28.98
C PRO A 679 30.57 -0.11 29.64
N GLU A 680 31.69 0.34 30.13
CA GLU A 680 31.87 1.64 30.82
C GLU A 680 31.62 2.84 29.88
N ALA A 681 31.75 2.64 28.56
CA ALA A 681 31.44 3.68 27.61
C ALA A 681 29.94 4.06 27.64
N PHE A 682 29.06 3.12 28.06
CA PHE A 682 27.64 3.37 28.17
C PHE A 682 27.26 4.29 29.35
N ASP A 683 28.14 4.51 30.31
CA ASP A 683 27.89 5.43 31.41
C ASP A 683 28.28 6.88 31.12
N ASN A 684 29.01 7.11 30.04
CA ASN A 684 29.36 8.46 29.60
C ASN A 684 28.12 9.24 29.10
N PRO A 685 27.80 10.44 29.65
CA PRO A 685 26.64 11.23 29.25
C PRO A 685 26.61 11.65 27.77
N GLU A 686 27.76 11.89 27.17
CA GLU A 686 27.86 12.26 25.74
C GLU A 686 27.62 11.04 24.83
N PHE A 687 28.16 9.90 25.22
CA PHE A 687 27.89 8.62 24.54
C PHE A 687 26.43 8.21 24.66
N LYS A 688 25.81 8.40 25.83
CA LYS A 688 24.39 8.14 26.08
C LYS A 688 23.46 8.90 25.12
N ARG A 689 23.84 10.09 24.66
CA ARG A 689 23.08 10.85 23.68
C ARG A 689 23.10 10.19 22.29
N GLY A 690 24.28 9.82 21.82
CA GLY A 690 24.41 9.13 20.51
C GLY A 690 23.83 7.71 20.52
N LEU A 691 23.90 7.02 21.67
CA LEU A 691 23.36 5.66 21.81
C LEU A 691 21.84 5.59 21.83
N LYS A 692 21.13 6.65 22.25
CA LYS A 692 19.66 6.72 22.21
C LYS A 692 19.09 6.42 20.83
N LEU A 693 19.88 6.63 19.78
CA LEU A 693 19.47 6.34 18.42
C LEU A 693 19.47 4.84 18.10
N PHE A 694 20.33 4.08 18.74
CA PHE A 694 20.58 2.68 18.42
C PHE A 694 20.13 1.71 19.50
N LEU A 695 19.96 2.17 20.72
CA LEU A 695 19.58 1.35 21.87
C LEU A 695 18.38 1.95 22.61
N SER A 696 17.40 1.11 22.92
CA SER A 696 16.23 1.52 23.71
C SER A 696 16.62 1.95 25.14
N PRO A 697 15.84 2.80 25.80
CA PRO A 697 16.14 3.27 27.15
C PRO A 697 16.32 2.15 28.16
N ASP A 698 15.59 1.05 28.03
CA ASP A 698 15.68 -0.14 28.89
C ASP A 698 16.80 -1.11 28.46
N GLY A 699 17.49 -0.84 27.37
CA GLY A 699 18.57 -1.66 26.84
C GLY A 699 18.13 -2.95 26.13
N ARG A 700 16.84 -3.26 26.05
CA ARG A 700 16.34 -4.53 25.50
C ARG A 700 16.17 -4.56 24.00
N ALA A 701 16.21 -3.43 23.34
CA ALA A 701 16.08 -3.37 21.89
C ALA A 701 17.24 -2.57 21.28
N ALA A 702 17.86 -3.15 20.25
CA ALA A 702 18.88 -2.49 19.44
C ALA A 702 18.33 -2.23 18.04
N ARG A 703 18.54 -1.03 17.53
CA ARG A 703 18.12 -0.57 16.19
C ARG A 703 19.34 -0.38 15.29
N MET A 704 19.22 -0.79 14.05
CA MET A 704 20.21 -0.57 13.00
C MET A 704 19.53 0.16 11.83
N ILE A 705 20.24 1.09 11.20
CA ILE A 705 19.80 1.83 10.03
C ILE A 705 20.49 1.24 8.82
N VAL A 706 19.71 0.61 7.93
CA VAL A 706 20.21 -0.10 6.74
C VAL A 706 19.90 0.72 5.49
N SER A 707 20.92 1.05 4.70
CA SER A 707 20.79 1.76 3.43
C SER A 707 21.12 0.84 2.27
N HIS A 708 20.25 0.81 1.26
CA HIS A 708 20.43 0.03 0.03
C HIS A 708 21.51 0.65 -0.89
N GLU A 709 21.99 -0.08 -1.88
CA GLU A 709 22.86 0.48 -2.94
C GLU A 709 22.08 1.34 -3.93
N GLY A 710 20.79 1.00 -4.16
CA GLY A 710 19.88 1.70 -5.06
C GLY A 710 18.69 2.33 -4.35
N ASP A 711 17.65 2.69 -5.10
CA ASP A 711 16.40 3.22 -4.54
C ASP A 711 15.56 2.07 -3.92
N PRO A 712 15.27 2.10 -2.60
CA PRO A 712 14.48 1.09 -1.93
C PRO A 712 13.02 1.00 -2.42
N ALA A 713 12.51 2.04 -3.09
CA ALA A 713 11.17 2.04 -3.67
C ALA A 713 11.05 1.27 -5.00
N THR A 714 12.16 0.70 -5.49
CA THR A 714 12.16 -0.11 -6.71
C THR A 714 11.87 -1.60 -6.41
N PRO A 715 11.42 -2.37 -7.40
CA PRO A 715 11.28 -3.83 -7.23
C PRO A 715 12.58 -4.52 -6.78
N GLU A 716 13.75 -4.00 -7.19
CA GLU A 716 15.05 -4.47 -6.75
C GLU A 716 15.26 -4.19 -5.26
N GLY A 717 15.03 -2.95 -4.82
CA GLY A 717 15.09 -2.58 -3.39
C GLY A 717 14.16 -3.42 -2.51
N ILE A 718 12.93 -3.63 -2.97
CA ILE A 718 11.94 -4.48 -2.29
C ILE A 718 12.44 -5.93 -2.16
N SER A 719 13.15 -6.45 -3.17
CA SER A 719 13.69 -7.81 -3.15
C SER A 719 14.75 -8.04 -2.08
N HIS A 720 15.39 -6.99 -1.56
CA HIS A 720 16.40 -7.10 -0.51
C HIS A 720 15.80 -7.35 0.89
N VAL A 721 14.51 -7.11 1.11
CA VAL A 721 13.85 -7.22 2.42
C VAL A 721 13.96 -8.62 3.02
N ASP A 722 13.66 -9.67 2.25
CA ASP A 722 13.74 -11.04 2.75
C ASP A 722 15.20 -11.50 2.97
N PRO A 723 16.15 -11.21 2.09
CA PRO A 723 17.59 -11.44 2.35
C PRO A 723 18.09 -10.75 3.61
N ILE A 724 17.71 -9.49 3.89
CA ILE A 724 18.07 -8.78 5.12
C ILE A 724 17.55 -9.52 6.35
N LYS A 725 16.24 -9.85 6.37
CA LYS A 725 15.63 -10.60 7.48
C LYS A 725 16.30 -11.95 7.67
N LYS A 726 16.57 -12.67 6.59
CA LYS A 726 17.24 -13.98 6.62
C LYS A 726 18.65 -13.86 7.17
N ALA A 727 19.44 -12.90 6.68
CA ALA A 727 20.80 -12.67 7.15
C ALA A 727 20.84 -12.35 8.65
N ALA A 728 19.90 -11.50 9.12
CA ALA A 728 19.77 -11.17 10.54
C ALA A 728 19.41 -12.40 11.38
N HIS A 729 18.42 -13.19 10.97
CA HIS A 729 18.02 -14.42 11.68
C HIS A 729 19.13 -15.49 11.68
N GLU A 730 19.88 -15.61 10.60
CA GLU A 730 20.99 -16.57 10.55
C GLU A 730 22.16 -16.13 11.43
N ALA A 731 22.41 -14.83 11.53
CA ALA A 731 23.48 -14.28 12.35
C ALA A 731 23.26 -14.48 13.85
N VAL A 732 22.01 -14.49 14.31
CA VAL A 732 21.71 -14.70 15.75
C VAL A 732 21.66 -16.17 16.16
N LYS A 733 21.63 -17.11 15.22
CA LYS A 733 21.59 -18.56 15.52
C LYS A 733 22.82 -18.99 16.35
N GLY A 734 22.55 -19.73 17.43
CA GLY A 734 23.61 -20.24 18.31
C GLY A 734 24.26 -19.15 19.17
N THR A 735 23.62 -18.00 19.31
CA THR A 735 24.03 -16.91 20.20
C THR A 735 22.97 -16.70 21.30
N PRO A 736 23.24 -15.94 22.35
CA PRO A 736 22.23 -15.52 23.32
C PRO A 736 21.01 -14.80 22.70
N LEU A 737 21.16 -14.25 21.49
CA LEU A 737 20.10 -13.57 20.74
C LEU A 737 19.30 -14.54 19.83
N ALA A 738 19.44 -15.85 19.97
CA ALA A 738 18.76 -16.82 19.10
C ALA A 738 17.23 -16.73 19.20
N ASP A 739 16.71 -16.39 20.40
CA ASP A 739 15.28 -16.23 20.65
C ASP A 739 14.81 -14.76 20.55
N ALA A 740 15.69 -13.85 20.15
CA ALA A 740 15.36 -12.43 19.98
C ALA A 740 14.38 -12.22 18.82
N HIS A 741 13.44 -11.30 19.01
CA HIS A 741 12.52 -10.90 17.95
C HIS A 741 13.17 -9.89 17.00
N ILE A 742 13.17 -10.21 15.72
CA ILE A 742 13.74 -9.36 14.67
C ILE A 742 12.63 -8.68 13.89
N TYR A 743 12.64 -7.35 13.91
CA TYR A 743 11.68 -6.49 13.23
C TYR A 743 12.38 -5.70 12.13
N LEU A 744 11.73 -5.55 10.99
CA LEU A 744 12.22 -4.72 9.89
C LEU A 744 11.12 -3.77 9.45
N ALA A 745 11.41 -2.48 9.50
CA ALA A 745 10.55 -1.40 9.05
C ALA A 745 11.33 -0.48 8.10
N GLY A 746 10.63 0.32 7.33
CA GLY A 746 11.23 1.26 6.39
C GLY A 746 10.54 1.23 5.04
N THR A 747 11.12 1.90 4.06
CA THR A 747 10.46 2.12 2.77
C THR A 747 10.30 0.82 1.98
N ALA A 748 11.36 0.03 1.82
CA ALA A 748 11.29 -1.24 1.08
C ALA A 748 10.41 -2.27 1.80
N ALA A 749 10.49 -2.35 3.15
CA ALA A 749 9.66 -3.24 3.95
C ALA A 749 8.17 -2.89 3.83
N THR A 750 7.82 -1.60 3.87
CA THR A 750 6.44 -1.13 3.68
C THR A 750 5.92 -1.45 2.28
N TYR A 751 6.73 -1.19 1.25
CA TYR A 751 6.33 -1.52 -0.13
C TYR A 751 6.28 -3.03 -0.39
N LYS A 752 7.10 -3.83 0.30
CA LYS A 752 6.96 -5.28 0.26
C LYS A 752 5.62 -5.74 0.84
N ASP A 753 5.24 -5.23 2.01
CA ASP A 753 3.96 -5.56 2.61
C ASP A 753 2.78 -5.13 1.72
N ILE A 754 2.87 -3.94 1.11
CA ILE A 754 1.88 -3.46 0.14
C ILE A 754 1.84 -4.38 -1.09
N HIS A 755 3.00 -4.79 -1.61
CA HIS A 755 3.10 -5.71 -2.75
C HIS A 755 2.45 -7.08 -2.46
N ASP A 756 2.81 -7.68 -1.34
CA ASP A 756 2.31 -9.00 -0.93
C ASP A 756 0.80 -8.95 -0.64
N MET A 757 0.35 -7.87 0.02
CA MET A 757 -1.06 -7.59 0.27
C MET A 757 -1.84 -7.38 -1.03
N ALA A 758 -1.32 -6.54 -1.95
CA ALA A 758 -1.97 -6.25 -3.22
C ALA A 758 -2.13 -7.49 -4.10
N ASN A 759 -1.13 -8.38 -4.13
CA ASN A 759 -1.20 -9.65 -4.86
C ASN A 759 -2.27 -10.59 -4.25
N TYR A 760 -2.32 -10.69 -2.93
CA TYR A 760 -3.34 -11.46 -2.23
C TYR A 760 -4.75 -10.89 -2.46
N ASP A 761 -4.90 -9.59 -2.32
CA ASP A 761 -6.16 -8.88 -2.49
C ASP A 761 -6.68 -8.99 -3.93
N LEU A 762 -5.80 -8.86 -4.91
CA LEU A 762 -6.13 -9.03 -6.32
C LEU A 762 -6.63 -10.46 -6.60
N MET A 763 -5.96 -11.46 -6.06
CA MET A 763 -6.37 -12.86 -6.22
C MET A 763 -7.73 -13.12 -5.58
N ILE A 764 -7.93 -12.72 -4.32
CA ILE A 764 -9.18 -12.96 -3.57
C ILE A 764 -10.34 -12.17 -4.18
N ALA A 765 -10.16 -10.87 -4.39
CA ALA A 765 -11.22 -10.03 -4.95
C ALA A 765 -11.57 -10.45 -6.39
N GLY A 766 -10.57 -10.80 -7.21
CA GLY A 766 -10.75 -11.28 -8.56
C GLY A 766 -11.50 -12.62 -8.60
N LEU A 767 -11.09 -13.61 -7.82
CA LEU A 767 -11.76 -14.92 -7.75
C LEU A 767 -13.17 -14.80 -7.17
N ALA A 768 -13.37 -14.03 -6.10
CA ALA A 768 -14.67 -13.80 -5.49
C ALA A 768 -15.61 -13.11 -6.48
N ALA A 769 -15.15 -12.05 -7.16
CA ALA A 769 -15.94 -11.32 -8.16
C ALA A 769 -16.31 -12.24 -9.35
N LEU A 770 -15.34 -12.97 -9.92
CA LEU A 770 -15.60 -13.89 -11.04
C LEU A 770 -16.59 -15.00 -10.64
N SER A 771 -16.44 -15.55 -9.43
CA SER A 771 -17.34 -16.58 -8.92
C SER A 771 -18.75 -16.04 -8.71
N LEU A 772 -18.87 -14.84 -8.15
CA LEU A 772 -20.16 -14.19 -7.93
C LEU A 772 -20.82 -13.81 -9.27
N ILE A 773 -20.04 -13.26 -10.21
CA ILE A 773 -20.51 -12.96 -11.58
C ILE A 773 -21.01 -14.24 -12.25
N LEU A 774 -20.27 -15.36 -12.12
CA LEU A 774 -20.67 -16.65 -12.66
C LEU A 774 -22.02 -17.12 -12.08
N LEU A 775 -22.21 -17.01 -10.76
CA LEU A 775 -23.45 -17.37 -10.09
C LEU A 775 -24.62 -16.49 -10.56
N ILE A 776 -24.43 -15.18 -10.62
CA ILE A 776 -25.46 -14.24 -11.09
C ILE A 776 -25.81 -14.51 -12.56
N MET A 777 -24.78 -14.70 -13.41
CA MET A 777 -24.98 -15.03 -14.82
C MET A 777 -25.69 -16.36 -15.01
N LEU A 778 -25.37 -17.36 -14.22
CA LEU A 778 -26.06 -18.65 -14.21
C LEU A 778 -27.55 -18.50 -13.84
N PHE A 779 -27.84 -17.70 -12.83
CA PHE A 779 -29.21 -17.44 -12.38
C PHE A 779 -30.04 -16.72 -13.45
N ILE A 780 -29.47 -15.68 -14.08
CA ILE A 780 -30.15 -14.85 -15.09
C ILE A 780 -30.29 -15.58 -16.42
N THR A 781 -29.21 -16.17 -16.91
CA THR A 781 -29.22 -16.88 -18.21
C THR A 781 -29.90 -18.24 -18.11
N ARG A 782 -29.90 -18.86 -16.93
CA ARG A 782 -30.29 -20.26 -16.70
C ARG A 782 -29.54 -21.24 -17.62
N SER A 783 -28.33 -20.87 -18.02
CA SER A 783 -27.47 -21.65 -18.91
C SER A 783 -26.04 -21.65 -18.35
N LEU A 784 -25.50 -22.84 -18.10
CA LEU A 784 -24.14 -22.99 -17.62
C LEU A 784 -23.12 -22.56 -18.70
N VAL A 785 -23.33 -22.97 -19.93
CA VAL A 785 -22.40 -22.67 -21.03
C VAL A 785 -22.36 -21.17 -21.33
N ALA A 786 -23.53 -20.52 -21.40
CA ALA A 786 -23.59 -19.07 -21.59
C ALA A 786 -22.90 -18.31 -20.44
N ALA A 787 -23.12 -18.72 -19.19
CA ALA A 787 -22.47 -18.09 -18.03
C ALA A 787 -20.94 -18.25 -18.07
N VAL A 788 -20.44 -19.45 -18.36
CA VAL A 788 -18.99 -19.70 -18.50
C VAL A 788 -18.38 -18.92 -19.66
N VAL A 789 -19.07 -18.85 -20.80
CA VAL A 789 -18.59 -18.06 -21.95
C VAL A 789 -18.51 -16.58 -21.59
N ILE A 790 -19.53 -16.02 -20.92
CA ILE A 790 -19.52 -14.61 -20.52
C ILE A 790 -18.36 -14.35 -19.57
N VAL A 791 -18.22 -15.14 -18.51
CA VAL A 791 -17.14 -14.96 -17.52
C VAL A 791 -15.77 -15.15 -18.16
N GLY A 792 -15.61 -16.15 -19.04
CA GLY A 792 -14.38 -16.37 -19.79
C GLY A 792 -14.01 -15.21 -20.72
N THR A 793 -14.99 -14.62 -21.41
CA THR A 793 -14.74 -13.45 -22.26
C THR A 793 -14.45 -12.19 -21.44
N VAL A 794 -15.05 -12.02 -20.26
CA VAL A 794 -14.73 -10.93 -19.34
C VAL A 794 -13.31 -11.06 -18.79
N ALA A 795 -12.91 -12.27 -18.37
CA ALA A 795 -11.55 -12.53 -17.91
C ALA A 795 -10.51 -12.30 -19.03
N LEU A 796 -10.80 -12.74 -20.26
CA LEU A 796 -9.96 -12.48 -21.41
C LEU A 796 -9.87 -10.97 -21.72
N SER A 797 -10.98 -10.27 -21.67
CA SER A 797 -11.06 -8.82 -21.87
C SER A 797 -10.21 -8.08 -20.86
N LEU A 798 -10.26 -8.49 -19.59
CA LEU A 798 -9.47 -7.92 -18.50
C LEU A 798 -7.97 -8.05 -18.77
N GLY A 799 -7.49 -9.25 -19.09
CA GLY A 799 -6.08 -9.47 -19.38
C GLY A 799 -5.61 -8.68 -20.60
N THR A 800 -6.42 -8.67 -21.65
CA THR A 800 -6.14 -7.90 -22.88
C THR A 800 -6.08 -6.40 -22.61
N SER A 801 -7.03 -5.88 -21.87
CA SER A 801 -7.14 -4.45 -21.53
C SER A 801 -5.96 -3.96 -20.73
N PHE A 802 -5.55 -4.76 -19.76
CA PHE A 802 -4.39 -4.44 -18.94
C PHE A 802 -3.08 -4.51 -19.77
N GLY A 803 -2.95 -5.51 -20.65
CA GLY A 803 -1.80 -5.57 -21.56
C GLY A 803 -1.77 -4.42 -22.57
N LEU A 804 -2.92 -3.97 -23.09
CA LEU A 804 -2.99 -2.75 -23.91
C LEU A 804 -2.58 -1.50 -23.11
N SER A 805 -2.90 -1.44 -21.83
CA SER A 805 -2.42 -0.36 -20.95
C SER A 805 -0.91 -0.41 -20.76
N VAL A 806 -0.32 -1.61 -20.59
CA VAL A 806 1.15 -1.80 -20.55
C VAL A 806 1.77 -1.27 -21.84
N LEU A 807 1.24 -1.66 -23.00
CA LEU A 807 1.73 -1.21 -24.29
C LEU A 807 1.69 0.32 -24.45
N VAL A 808 0.60 0.95 -24.00
CA VAL A 808 0.47 2.42 -24.10
C VAL A 808 1.40 3.13 -23.13
N TRP A 809 1.39 2.74 -21.86
CA TRP A 809 2.11 3.47 -20.82
C TRP A 809 3.59 3.12 -20.75
N GLN A 810 3.93 1.83 -20.81
CA GLN A 810 5.33 1.40 -20.65
C GLN A 810 6.09 1.42 -21.98
N ASP A 811 5.50 0.82 -23.05
CA ASP A 811 6.23 0.66 -24.30
C ASP A 811 6.20 1.94 -25.17
N LEU A 812 5.04 2.65 -25.20
CA LEU A 812 4.89 3.85 -26.03
C LEU A 812 5.32 5.13 -25.31
N LEU A 813 4.90 5.31 -24.02
CA LEU A 813 5.17 6.51 -23.24
C LEU A 813 6.40 6.40 -22.33
N GLY A 814 6.94 5.20 -22.13
CA GLY A 814 8.10 4.95 -21.27
C GLY A 814 7.82 5.13 -19.76
N ILE A 815 6.56 5.13 -19.34
CA ILE A 815 6.15 5.35 -17.94
C ILE A 815 5.64 4.03 -17.37
N LYS A 816 6.30 3.52 -16.31
CA LYS A 816 5.86 2.30 -15.61
C LYS A 816 4.47 2.47 -15.03
N LEU A 817 3.73 1.38 -14.89
CA LEU A 817 2.42 1.43 -14.23
C LEU A 817 2.57 1.45 -12.71
N TYR A 818 1.82 2.36 -12.06
CA TYR A 818 1.82 2.43 -10.60
C TYR A 818 1.05 1.24 -10.01
N TRP A 819 1.50 0.69 -8.89
CA TRP A 819 1.00 -0.56 -8.31
C TRP A 819 -0.52 -0.64 -8.11
N VAL A 820 -1.15 0.48 -7.78
CA VAL A 820 -2.60 0.59 -7.53
C VAL A 820 -3.43 0.41 -8.82
N VAL A 821 -2.84 0.69 -10.00
CA VAL A 821 -3.57 0.71 -11.29
C VAL A 821 -4.15 -0.66 -11.62
N LEU A 822 -3.38 -1.73 -11.41
CA LEU A 822 -3.83 -3.10 -11.68
C LEU A 822 -5.03 -3.46 -10.81
N ALA A 823 -4.90 -3.27 -9.49
CA ALA A 823 -5.93 -3.66 -8.53
C ALA A 823 -7.26 -2.94 -8.76
N LEU A 824 -7.21 -1.61 -8.92
CA LEU A 824 -8.42 -0.81 -9.20
C LEU A 824 -9.05 -1.14 -10.55
N SER A 825 -8.21 -1.30 -11.59
CA SER A 825 -8.71 -1.58 -12.95
C SER A 825 -9.36 -2.95 -13.04
N VAL A 826 -8.79 -3.97 -12.40
CA VAL A 826 -9.35 -5.34 -12.38
C VAL A 826 -10.75 -5.33 -11.82
N ILE A 827 -10.96 -4.71 -10.68
CA ILE A 827 -12.23 -4.73 -9.98
C ILE A 827 -13.32 -3.99 -10.78
N ILE A 828 -12.99 -2.80 -11.28
CA ILE A 828 -13.95 -2.00 -12.04
C ILE A 828 -14.26 -2.66 -13.39
N LEU A 829 -13.28 -3.20 -14.11
CA LEU A 829 -13.47 -3.86 -15.37
C LEU A 829 -14.25 -5.18 -15.24
N LEU A 830 -14.02 -5.96 -14.16
CA LEU A 830 -14.83 -7.14 -13.88
C LEU A 830 -16.29 -6.78 -13.61
N ALA A 831 -16.50 -5.73 -12.81
CA ALA A 831 -17.83 -5.27 -12.46
C ALA A 831 -18.62 -4.81 -13.71
N VAL A 832 -18.03 -3.93 -14.52
CA VAL A 832 -18.71 -3.26 -15.64
C VAL A 832 -18.67 -4.08 -16.92
N GLY A 833 -17.57 -4.81 -17.19
CA GLY A 833 -17.43 -5.64 -18.39
C GLY A 833 -18.45 -6.77 -18.47
N SER A 834 -18.87 -7.32 -17.33
CA SER A 834 -19.93 -8.33 -17.27
C SER A 834 -21.31 -7.79 -17.64
N ASP A 835 -21.57 -6.51 -17.35
CA ASP A 835 -22.85 -5.86 -17.55
C ASP A 835 -23.25 -5.77 -19.02
N TYR A 836 -22.38 -5.27 -19.86
CA TYR A 836 -22.68 -5.14 -21.29
C TYR A 836 -22.89 -6.49 -21.99
N ASN A 837 -22.21 -7.53 -21.57
CA ASN A 837 -22.44 -8.89 -22.05
C ASN A 837 -23.78 -9.43 -21.59
N LEU A 838 -24.20 -9.12 -20.36
CA LEU A 838 -25.53 -9.47 -19.83
C LEU A 838 -26.65 -8.83 -20.64
N LEU A 839 -26.53 -7.53 -20.93
CA LEU A 839 -27.48 -6.79 -21.76
C LEU A 839 -27.69 -7.47 -23.13
N LEU A 840 -26.61 -7.88 -23.78
CA LEU A 840 -26.65 -8.55 -25.06
C LEU A 840 -27.31 -9.92 -25.00
N ILE A 841 -26.89 -10.75 -24.03
CA ILE A 841 -27.40 -12.13 -23.89
C ILE A 841 -28.87 -12.15 -23.42
N SER A 842 -29.28 -11.20 -22.59
CA SER A 842 -30.69 -11.02 -22.24
C SER A 842 -31.52 -10.75 -23.50
N ARG A 843 -31.04 -9.92 -24.43
CA ARG A 843 -31.71 -9.69 -25.74
C ARG A 843 -31.67 -10.93 -26.64
N PHE A 844 -30.57 -11.70 -26.63
CA PHE A 844 -30.57 -12.99 -27.36
C PHE A 844 -31.66 -13.93 -26.83
N LYS A 845 -31.87 -13.95 -25.51
CA LYS A 845 -32.91 -14.78 -24.87
C LYS A 845 -34.32 -14.31 -25.22
N GLU A 846 -34.56 -13.00 -25.27
CA GLU A 846 -35.83 -12.43 -25.73
C GLU A 846 -36.16 -12.81 -27.16
N GLU A 847 -35.17 -12.71 -28.07
CA GLU A 847 -35.35 -12.93 -29.51
C GLU A 847 -35.15 -14.41 -29.93
N ILE A 848 -34.91 -15.31 -28.98
CA ILE A 848 -34.61 -16.73 -29.27
C ILE A 848 -35.75 -17.45 -30.01
N HIS A 849 -36.96 -16.99 -29.79
CA HIS A 849 -38.18 -17.53 -30.43
C HIS A 849 -38.19 -17.34 -31.95
N ALA A 850 -37.47 -16.34 -32.47
CA ALA A 850 -37.29 -16.11 -33.90
C ALA A 850 -36.28 -17.09 -34.55
N GLY A 851 -35.70 -18.01 -33.76
CA GLY A 851 -34.63 -18.92 -34.16
C GLY A 851 -33.26 -18.39 -33.78
N LEU A 852 -32.31 -19.28 -33.48
CA LEU A 852 -31.01 -18.93 -32.93
C LEU A 852 -30.26 -17.87 -33.75
N LYS A 853 -30.10 -18.08 -35.07
CA LYS A 853 -29.36 -17.16 -35.95
C LYS A 853 -30.11 -15.85 -36.20
N THR A 854 -31.40 -15.91 -36.40
CA THR A 854 -32.28 -14.74 -36.63
C THR A 854 -32.41 -13.93 -35.37
N GLY A 855 -32.50 -14.62 -34.22
CA GLY A 855 -32.57 -14.00 -32.90
C GLY A 855 -31.31 -13.15 -32.60
N ILE A 856 -30.09 -13.66 -32.89
CA ILE A 856 -28.85 -12.92 -32.76
C ILE A 856 -28.86 -11.66 -33.65
N ILE A 857 -29.25 -11.77 -34.92
CA ILE A 857 -29.30 -10.62 -35.83
C ILE A 857 -30.30 -9.56 -35.33
N ARG A 858 -31.47 -9.97 -34.83
CA ARG A 858 -32.51 -9.06 -34.32
C ARG A 858 -32.06 -8.39 -33.00
N ALA A 859 -31.52 -9.17 -32.09
CA ALA A 859 -30.99 -8.64 -30.81
C ALA A 859 -29.89 -7.61 -31.06
N MET A 860 -28.95 -7.89 -31.97
CA MET A 860 -27.92 -6.93 -32.33
C MET A 860 -28.47 -5.69 -33.02
N ALA A 861 -29.46 -5.84 -33.90
CA ALA A 861 -30.10 -4.70 -34.55
C ALA A 861 -30.83 -3.79 -33.56
N GLY A 862 -31.47 -4.34 -32.53
CA GLY A 862 -32.23 -3.60 -31.52
C GLY A 862 -31.36 -2.97 -30.44
N SER A 863 -30.41 -3.73 -29.87
CA SER A 863 -29.60 -3.28 -28.70
C SER A 863 -28.26 -2.70 -29.11
N GLY A 864 -27.71 -3.04 -30.28
CA GLY A 864 -26.32 -2.73 -30.65
C GLY A 864 -25.98 -1.26 -30.56
N SER A 865 -26.83 -0.37 -31.07
CA SER A 865 -26.54 1.07 -31.07
C SER A 865 -26.60 1.68 -29.68
N VAL A 866 -27.57 1.32 -28.86
CA VAL A 866 -27.80 1.88 -27.52
C VAL A 866 -26.67 1.47 -26.58
N VAL A 867 -26.38 0.18 -26.52
CA VAL A 867 -25.37 -0.35 -25.59
C VAL A 867 -23.95 0.02 -26.04
N THR A 868 -23.66 0.13 -27.33
CA THR A 868 -22.36 0.63 -27.79
C THR A 868 -22.17 2.11 -27.45
N SER A 869 -23.24 2.92 -27.59
CA SER A 869 -23.18 4.33 -27.19
C SER A 869 -22.97 4.48 -25.68
N ALA A 870 -23.61 3.68 -24.85
CA ALA A 870 -23.45 3.64 -23.43
C ALA A 870 -21.99 3.30 -23.07
N GLY A 871 -21.46 2.20 -23.59
CA GLY A 871 -20.07 1.81 -23.34
C GLY A 871 -19.04 2.82 -23.84
N LEU A 872 -19.29 3.51 -24.95
CA LEU A 872 -18.42 4.61 -25.42
C LEU A 872 -18.48 5.82 -24.50
N VAL A 873 -19.66 6.18 -23.98
CA VAL A 873 -19.81 7.26 -23.00
C VAL A 873 -19.03 6.92 -21.75
N PHE A 874 -19.19 5.70 -21.24
CA PHE A 874 -18.46 5.26 -20.05
C PHE A 874 -16.94 5.23 -20.27
N ALA A 875 -16.47 4.67 -21.37
CA ALA A 875 -15.06 4.65 -21.72
C ALA A 875 -14.46 6.07 -21.82
N ALA A 876 -15.18 7.00 -22.45
CA ALA A 876 -14.76 8.39 -22.55
C ALA A 876 -14.79 9.10 -21.20
N THR A 877 -15.75 8.77 -20.33
CA THR A 877 -15.82 9.27 -18.96
C THR A 877 -14.59 8.83 -18.17
N MET A 878 -14.20 7.55 -18.26
CA MET A 878 -12.98 7.05 -17.61
C MET A 878 -11.72 7.65 -18.23
N ALA A 879 -11.63 7.76 -19.54
CA ALA A 879 -10.49 8.38 -20.21
C ALA A 879 -10.32 9.87 -19.83
N SER A 880 -11.37 10.56 -19.39
CA SER A 880 -11.27 11.96 -18.93
C SER A 880 -10.34 12.17 -17.72
N PHE A 881 -10.03 11.10 -16.95
CA PHE A 881 -9.01 11.14 -15.91
C PHE A 881 -7.60 11.42 -16.42
N MET A 882 -7.34 11.24 -17.69
CA MET A 882 -6.07 11.64 -18.31
C MET A 882 -5.79 13.14 -18.14
N PHE A 883 -6.82 13.95 -17.91
CA PHE A 883 -6.70 15.38 -17.65
C PHE A 883 -6.42 15.73 -16.18
N SER A 884 -6.33 14.71 -15.29
CA SER A 884 -5.90 14.89 -13.91
C SER A 884 -4.44 15.34 -13.87
N SER A 885 -4.11 16.13 -12.86
CA SER A 885 -2.72 16.48 -12.55
C SER A 885 -1.92 15.28 -11.97
N LEU A 886 -2.61 14.24 -11.48
CA LEU A 886 -1.97 13.00 -11.04
C LEU A 886 -1.94 11.99 -12.17
N VAL A 887 -0.75 11.60 -12.59
CA VAL A 887 -0.56 10.57 -13.64
C VAL A 887 -1.19 9.23 -13.24
N ILE A 888 -1.21 8.89 -11.96
CA ILE A 888 -1.84 7.66 -11.42
C ILE A 888 -3.33 7.59 -11.83
N LEU A 889 -4.07 8.67 -11.64
CA LEU A 889 -5.49 8.72 -12.02
C LEU A 889 -5.64 8.61 -13.54
N GLY A 890 -4.74 9.22 -14.31
CA GLY A 890 -4.67 9.07 -15.76
C GLY A 890 -4.44 7.62 -16.18
N GLN A 891 -3.53 6.92 -15.52
CA GLN A 891 -3.27 5.49 -15.76
C GLN A 891 -4.50 4.63 -15.47
N VAL A 892 -5.14 4.80 -14.31
CA VAL A 892 -6.37 4.07 -13.92
C VAL A 892 -7.48 4.35 -14.94
N GLY A 893 -7.76 5.62 -15.23
CA GLY A 893 -8.84 6.00 -16.13
C GLY A 893 -8.65 5.52 -17.57
N THR A 894 -7.43 5.62 -18.09
CA THR A 894 -7.11 5.12 -19.45
C THR A 894 -7.13 3.60 -19.52
N THR A 895 -6.64 2.89 -18.50
CA THR A 895 -6.68 1.42 -18.44
C THR A 895 -8.13 0.93 -18.45
N ILE A 896 -8.98 1.52 -17.61
CA ILE A 896 -10.41 1.19 -17.59
C ILE A 896 -11.08 1.59 -18.90
N GLY A 897 -10.77 2.78 -19.44
CA GLY A 897 -11.30 3.27 -20.70
C GLY A 897 -10.95 2.36 -21.89
N LEU A 898 -9.70 1.94 -22.02
CA LEU A 898 -9.25 0.96 -23.04
C LEU A 898 -9.95 -0.39 -22.86
N GLY A 899 -10.11 -0.84 -21.62
CA GLY A 899 -10.82 -2.05 -21.30
C GLY A 899 -12.27 -2.02 -21.74
N LEU A 900 -12.96 -0.97 -21.40
CA LEU A 900 -14.35 -0.77 -21.80
C LEU A 900 -14.52 -0.63 -23.32
N LEU A 901 -13.58 0.03 -24.00
CA LEU A 901 -13.56 0.10 -25.47
C LEU A 901 -13.36 -1.29 -26.07
N PHE A 902 -12.41 -2.06 -25.57
CA PHE A 902 -12.15 -3.42 -26.03
C PHE A 902 -13.38 -4.31 -25.79
N ASP A 903 -13.95 -4.27 -24.59
CA ASP A 903 -15.13 -5.06 -24.26
C ASP A 903 -16.33 -4.69 -25.14
N THR A 904 -16.62 -3.39 -25.28
CA THR A 904 -17.79 -2.89 -26.01
C THR A 904 -17.64 -3.09 -27.51
N LEU A 905 -16.48 -2.79 -28.10
CA LEU A 905 -16.30 -2.79 -29.56
C LEU A 905 -15.90 -4.17 -30.09
N ILE A 906 -15.15 -4.98 -29.30
CA ILE A 906 -14.59 -6.25 -29.77
C ILE A 906 -15.29 -7.44 -29.13
N VAL A 907 -15.26 -7.55 -27.81
CA VAL A 907 -15.78 -8.72 -27.11
C VAL A 907 -17.27 -8.85 -27.33
N ARG A 908 -18.02 -7.84 -26.95
CA ARG A 908 -19.48 -7.83 -27.02
C ARG A 908 -20.00 -7.76 -28.45
N SER A 909 -19.41 -6.89 -29.30
CA SER A 909 -19.92 -6.65 -30.64
C SER A 909 -19.61 -7.78 -31.64
N PHE A 910 -18.52 -8.53 -31.41
CA PHE A 910 -18.05 -9.56 -32.34
C PHE A 910 -17.75 -10.91 -31.69
N MET A 911 -16.99 -10.95 -30.58
CA MET A 911 -16.52 -12.21 -30.01
C MET A 911 -17.65 -13.02 -29.40
N THR A 912 -18.43 -12.45 -28.46
CA THR A 912 -19.53 -13.14 -27.78
C THR A 912 -20.62 -13.61 -28.75
N PRO A 913 -21.10 -12.80 -29.73
CA PRO A 913 -22.06 -13.27 -30.72
C PRO A 913 -21.51 -14.36 -31.66
N SER A 914 -20.22 -14.31 -31.98
CA SER A 914 -19.56 -15.34 -32.79
C SER A 914 -19.52 -16.68 -32.07
N ILE A 915 -19.12 -16.67 -30.76
CA ILE A 915 -19.14 -17.86 -29.92
C ILE A 915 -20.54 -18.42 -29.76
N ALA A 916 -21.54 -17.56 -29.51
CA ALA A 916 -22.96 -17.98 -29.41
C ALA A 916 -23.47 -18.59 -30.74
N THR A 917 -23.03 -18.05 -31.89
CA THR A 917 -23.39 -18.59 -33.21
C THR A 917 -22.75 -19.95 -33.46
N LEU A 918 -21.48 -20.15 -33.11
CA LEU A 918 -20.73 -21.40 -33.25
C LEU A 918 -21.28 -22.51 -32.36
N LEU A 919 -21.51 -22.20 -31.09
CA LEU A 919 -22.05 -23.15 -30.11
C LEU A 919 -23.54 -23.47 -30.40
N GLY A 920 -24.28 -22.56 -31.00
CA GLY A 920 -25.68 -22.75 -31.36
C GLY A 920 -26.55 -23.15 -30.13
N ARG A 921 -27.17 -24.33 -30.22
CA ARG A 921 -28.01 -24.83 -29.12
C ARG A 921 -27.26 -25.12 -27.82
N TRP A 922 -26.00 -25.50 -27.92
CA TRP A 922 -25.15 -25.81 -26.77
C TRP A 922 -24.87 -24.58 -25.92
N PHE A 923 -24.87 -23.40 -26.51
CA PHE A 923 -24.71 -22.14 -25.77
C PHE A 923 -25.78 -21.99 -24.66
N TRP A 924 -26.96 -22.54 -24.85
CA TRP A 924 -28.08 -22.45 -23.92
C TRP A 924 -28.24 -23.68 -23.00
N TRP A 925 -27.32 -24.65 -23.04
CA TRP A 925 -27.39 -25.83 -22.18
C TRP A 925 -27.39 -25.43 -20.69
N PRO A 926 -28.27 -26.03 -19.82
CA PRO A 926 -29.15 -27.17 -20.00
C PRO A 926 -30.52 -26.81 -20.60
N GLN A 927 -30.83 -25.58 -21.00
CA GLN A 927 -32.10 -25.21 -21.60
C GLN A 927 -32.28 -25.86 -22.97
N ARG A 928 -33.49 -26.40 -23.25
CA ARG A 928 -33.81 -26.95 -24.56
C ARG A 928 -34.35 -25.86 -25.48
N VAL A 929 -33.53 -25.37 -26.35
CA VAL A 929 -33.86 -24.33 -27.34
C VAL A 929 -34.05 -24.98 -28.74
N ARG A 930 -35.15 -24.59 -29.41
CA ARG A 930 -35.40 -25.04 -30.77
C ARG A 930 -34.51 -24.25 -31.75
N PRO A 931 -33.75 -24.94 -32.65
CA PRO A 931 -32.83 -24.24 -33.57
C PRO A 931 -33.60 -23.49 -34.69
N ARG A 932 -34.84 -23.81 -34.93
CA ARG A 932 -35.72 -23.18 -35.92
C ARG A 932 -36.91 -22.57 -35.22
N PRO A 933 -37.54 -21.50 -35.81
CA PRO A 933 -38.79 -20.94 -35.30
C PRO A 933 -39.85 -22.02 -35.25
N ALA A 934 -40.76 -21.92 -34.28
CA ALA A 934 -41.91 -22.81 -34.24
C ALA A 934 -42.68 -22.72 -35.57
N SER A 935 -43.19 -23.86 -36.05
CA SER A 935 -43.90 -23.90 -37.31
C SER A 935 -45.12 -22.96 -37.36
N GLN A 936 -45.70 -22.64 -36.21
CA GLN A 936 -46.74 -21.60 -36.08
C GLN A 936 -46.25 -20.18 -36.31
N MET A 937 -44.96 -19.86 -36.04
CA MET A 937 -44.34 -18.57 -36.40
C MET A 937 -43.89 -18.50 -37.86
N LEU A 938 -43.69 -19.64 -38.49
CA LEU A 938 -43.38 -19.75 -39.94
C LEU A 938 -44.63 -19.81 -40.82
N ARG A 939 -45.79 -20.01 -40.22
CA ARG A 939 -47.05 -19.73 -40.89
C ARG A 939 -47.38 -18.25 -40.68
N PRO A 940 -46.90 -17.34 -41.54
CA PRO A 940 -47.62 -16.11 -41.65
C PRO A 940 -49.03 -16.55 -41.98
N TYR A 941 -50.01 -15.93 -41.46
CA TYR A 941 -51.46 -16.11 -41.77
C TYR A 941 -51.70 -16.35 -43.21
N GLY A 942 -51.53 -17.58 -43.73
CA GLY A 942 -51.65 -17.91 -45.13
C GLY A 942 -50.79 -17.10 -46.10
N PRO A 943 -50.86 -17.35 -47.39
CA PRO A 943 -50.30 -16.47 -48.43
C PRO A 943 -50.85 -15.08 -48.22
N ARG A 944 -49.95 -14.05 -48.37
CA ARG A 944 -50.36 -12.63 -48.29
C ARG A 944 -51.71 -12.46 -48.95
N PRO A 945 -52.61 -11.64 -48.44
CA PRO A 945 -53.97 -11.55 -48.95
C PRO A 945 -54.03 -11.47 -50.53
N ALA A 946 -53.09 -10.72 -51.12
CA ALA A 946 -52.93 -10.64 -52.58
C ALA A 946 -52.51 -11.98 -53.22
N VAL A 947 -51.66 -12.78 -52.60
CA VAL A 947 -51.24 -14.09 -53.16
C VAL A 947 -52.30 -15.14 -52.86
N ARG A 948 -53.05 -15.05 -51.79
CA ARG A 948 -54.21 -15.91 -51.52
C ARG A 948 -55.36 -15.63 -52.48
N GLN A 949 -55.56 -14.39 -52.79
CA GLN A 949 -56.54 -14.02 -53.84
C GLN A 949 -56.10 -14.54 -55.24
N LEU A 950 -54.83 -14.47 -55.58
CA LEU A 950 -54.28 -15.02 -56.83
C LEU A 950 -54.39 -16.55 -56.86
N LEU A 951 -54.14 -17.25 -55.81
CA LEU A 951 -54.24 -18.70 -55.69
C LEU A 951 -55.68 -19.20 -55.62
N LEU A 952 -56.61 -18.39 -55.16
CA LEU A 952 -58.05 -18.71 -55.15
C LEU A 952 -58.67 -18.39 -56.45
N TRP A 953 -58.05 -17.58 -57.37
CA TRP A 953 -58.58 -17.22 -58.71
C TRP A 953 -58.31 -18.31 -59.76
N GLU A 954 -57.28 -19.19 -59.50
CA GLU A 954 -57.03 -20.32 -60.33
C GLU A 954 -58.06 -21.46 -60.26
N ASP A 955 -58.87 -21.47 -59.16
CA ASP A 955 -59.89 -22.51 -58.88
C ASP A 955 -61.34 -22.15 -59.35
N GLY A 956 -61.54 -21.10 -60.14
CA GLY A 956 -62.74 -20.91 -61.01
C GLY A 956 -64.07 -20.70 -60.29
N ASP A 957 -64.15 -20.04 -59.14
CA ASP A 957 -65.42 -19.74 -58.45
C ASP A 957 -65.82 -18.25 -58.66
N PRO A 958 -66.85 -18.01 -59.54
CA PRO A 958 -67.21 -16.64 -59.91
C PRO A 958 -68.07 -15.89 -58.86
N ALA A 959 -68.21 -16.45 -57.68
CA ALA A 959 -69.08 -15.84 -56.63
C ALA A 959 -68.41 -14.85 -55.70
N VAL A 960 -67.05 -14.56 -55.87
CA VAL A 960 -66.38 -13.70 -54.94
C VAL A 960 -66.09 -12.29 -55.49
N THR A 961 -66.51 -11.97 -56.68
CA THR A 961 -66.24 -10.69 -57.35
C THR A 961 -67.24 -9.55 -57.13
N SER A 962 -68.22 -9.72 -56.17
CA SER A 962 -69.21 -8.69 -55.95
C SER A 962 -69.21 -8.00 -54.55
N GLN A 963 -68.14 -8.09 -53.75
CA GLN A 963 -68.08 -7.36 -52.53
C GLN A 963 -66.70 -6.72 -52.29
N SER A 964 -66.32 -5.81 -53.17
CA SER A 964 -65.36 -4.74 -52.86
C SER A 964 -65.41 -3.67 -53.94
N ALA A 965 -66.35 -2.80 -53.76
CA ALA A 965 -66.33 -1.45 -54.31
C ALA A 965 -66.44 -0.50 -53.13
#